data_d457703622f71b7be9611d5cf9aabcf9
#
_entry.id   d457703622f71b7be9611d5cf9aabcf9
#
_cell.length_a   1.000
_cell.length_b   1.000
_cell.length_c   1.000
_cell.angle_alpha   90.00
_cell.angle_beta   90.00
_cell.angle_gamma   90.00
#
_symmetry.space_group_name_H-M   'P 1'
#
loop_
_entity.id
_entity.type
_entity.pdbx_description
1 polymer ?
#
loop_
_entity_poly.entity_id
_entity_poly.type
_entity_poly.pdbx_seq_one_letter_code
_entity_poly.pdbx_strand_id
1 'polypeptide(L)'
;MFRLPKKVIDDIQKYDEKLKQFLSGKINSTFFRGVRVPWGFYSQRGGKLLMSRLRIPAGILTPSQLKAIGIAAKNFADGKLHITTRQDIQIHNVPFENSIKIIDYLKDFNISPRGGGGNTVRNITCCYLSGICSKEKTEVYKMVWGLTEYLLSLEESLNLPRKFKIAFSGCEKDCAFTGVNDVGVIALDDGKFKVLCGGGMGAKSAVGKVLCENIDQDEVYYVIKSVFNVYNKYGDRKNRHHNRLRFLIEDIGWEKFYDLYKKELDNIRGNEYIPIRYENDVNVLPELPDAGLIGCSEDETYNLFIKHNTAKQKQKGYYYAEIRIPVGEISSEELLKLCEIEGFVPTLIFRTTQRQNIVLTNIPYDKMFYVYEKIKSIFSDFLYPETVLDIVSCKAATTCNLGICNAIDLAKNIIEELNSKLDTTVIEKLKDVKININGCPNACGQHPIGTISFSGLARRVYNRSVPFYKIYLGGKIDGENTKLAQEKGILPARVIPKFISELVLTLQGSLNIEYLTFNIEQLIKKYSYVPSYEEDKNYYIDFGKTEEFSFAGLSQGECGAGVIDMIEADLESAKQSLIKSKEKNLEITDIKDALIYSARALLVVKGVDPKSEEETIFGFIDKFINTGICNPEFKNLNEIYQNIVSNKITKEQAYEYTQKFYQEVKKIYSLMDSNFNFVARFKEIISTEDKRQKHPKTLTYDLRGTPCPINYVKIKLKLEELNIGDVLEVYLDDGEPIKNVPKSLINDGQEILKIEQVKNFFKVLIKRKV
;
A
#
# COMPACT_ATOMS: atom_id res chain seq x y z
N MET A 1 -22.22 22.34 2.94
CA MET A 1 -21.56 21.04 3.15
C MET A 1 -21.42 20.31 1.83
N PHE A 2 -20.40 19.40 1.66
CA PHE A 2 -20.18 18.61 0.45
C PHE A 2 -21.40 17.77 0.09
N ARG A 3 -21.75 17.70 -1.22
CA ARG A 3 -22.86 16.90 -1.76
C ARG A 3 -22.34 15.98 -2.85
N LEU A 4 -22.86 14.74 -2.88
CA LEU A 4 -22.52 13.83 -3.97
C LEU A 4 -23.14 14.29 -5.29
N PRO A 5 -22.36 14.44 -6.38
CA PRO A 5 -22.89 14.74 -7.69
C PRO A 5 -23.86 13.66 -8.17
N LYS A 6 -24.92 14.10 -8.89
CA LYS A 6 -25.92 13.19 -9.49
C LYS A 6 -25.29 12.06 -10.30
N LYS A 7 -24.23 12.38 -11.07
CA LYS A 7 -23.50 11.36 -11.87
C LYS A 7 -22.98 10.19 -11.02
N VAL A 8 -22.49 10.46 -9.79
CA VAL A 8 -22.02 9.39 -8.90
C VAL A 8 -23.17 8.49 -8.48
N ILE A 9 -24.33 9.07 -8.21
CA ILE A 9 -25.56 8.35 -7.83
C ILE A 9 -26.06 7.51 -9.02
N ASP A 10 -26.11 8.07 -10.21
CA ASP A 10 -26.54 7.40 -11.46
C ASP A 10 -25.62 6.21 -11.82
N ASP A 11 -24.34 6.29 -11.50
CA ASP A 11 -23.35 5.22 -11.75
C ASP A 11 -23.46 4.02 -10.79
N ILE A 12 -24.21 4.13 -9.68
CA ILE A 12 -24.37 3.04 -8.66
C ILE A 12 -25.05 1.83 -9.30
N GLN A 13 -26.10 2.04 -10.09
CA GLN A 13 -26.81 0.95 -10.76
C GLN A 13 -25.88 0.18 -11.71
N LYS A 14 -25.02 0.89 -12.46
CA LYS A 14 -24.04 0.25 -13.36
C LYS A 14 -23.03 -0.61 -12.59
N TYR A 15 -22.63 -0.15 -11.40
CA TYR A 15 -21.75 -0.94 -10.54
C TYR A 15 -22.44 -2.24 -10.06
N ASP A 16 -23.69 -2.17 -9.59
CA ASP A 16 -24.47 -3.31 -9.11
C ASP A 16 -24.68 -4.36 -10.22
N GLU A 17 -25.02 -3.92 -11.42
CA GLU A 17 -25.15 -4.81 -12.58
C GLU A 17 -23.85 -5.58 -12.88
N LYS A 18 -22.70 -4.91 -12.82
CA LYS A 18 -21.39 -5.55 -13.04
C LYS A 18 -20.99 -6.46 -11.88
N LEU A 19 -21.30 -6.09 -10.64
CA LEU A 19 -21.12 -6.97 -9.48
C LEU A 19 -21.94 -8.26 -9.64
N LYS A 20 -23.21 -8.18 -9.99
CA LYS A 20 -24.08 -9.36 -10.24
C LYS A 20 -23.52 -10.25 -11.37
N GLN A 21 -23.01 -9.65 -12.46
CA GLN A 21 -22.34 -10.39 -13.54
C GLN A 21 -21.07 -11.11 -13.06
N PHE A 22 -20.30 -10.47 -12.16
CA PHE A 22 -19.11 -11.08 -11.57
C PHE A 22 -19.48 -12.24 -10.63
N LEU A 23 -20.41 -12.03 -9.70
CA LEU A 23 -20.83 -13.07 -8.76
C LEU A 23 -21.47 -14.30 -9.45
N SER A 24 -22.12 -14.10 -10.60
CA SER A 24 -22.66 -15.19 -11.44
C SER A 24 -21.65 -15.81 -12.41
N GLY A 25 -20.37 -15.40 -12.37
CA GLY A 25 -19.32 -15.92 -13.25
C GLY A 25 -19.39 -15.44 -14.73
N LYS A 26 -20.31 -14.53 -15.08
CA LYS A 26 -20.43 -13.98 -16.44
C LYS A 26 -19.26 -13.08 -16.85
N ILE A 27 -18.58 -12.45 -15.89
CA ILE A 27 -17.34 -11.67 -16.09
C ILE A 27 -16.26 -12.14 -15.12
N ASN A 28 -15.02 -12.12 -15.56
CA ASN A 28 -13.89 -12.58 -14.75
C ASN A 28 -13.39 -11.49 -13.77
N SER A 29 -12.54 -11.90 -12.84
CA SER A 29 -11.97 -11.02 -11.81
C SER A 29 -11.15 -9.84 -12.36
N THR A 30 -10.48 -10.03 -13.51
CA THR A 30 -9.68 -8.98 -14.16
C THR A 30 -10.59 -7.87 -14.72
N PHE A 31 -11.67 -8.25 -15.37
CA PHE A 31 -12.67 -7.29 -15.87
C PHE A 31 -13.31 -6.55 -14.69
N PHE A 32 -13.79 -7.28 -13.66
CA PHE A 32 -14.44 -6.68 -12.51
C PHE A 32 -13.47 -5.80 -11.69
N ARG A 33 -12.18 -6.08 -11.70
CA ARG A 33 -11.15 -5.18 -11.13
C ARG A 33 -11.18 -3.80 -11.77
N GLY A 34 -11.33 -3.73 -13.11
CA GLY A 34 -11.48 -2.46 -13.83
C GLY A 34 -12.70 -1.64 -13.37
N VAL A 35 -13.79 -2.32 -12.98
CA VAL A 35 -15.01 -1.70 -12.48
C VAL A 35 -14.88 -1.25 -11.02
N ARG A 36 -14.47 -2.16 -10.12
CA ARG A 36 -14.49 -1.92 -8.67
C ARG A 36 -13.40 -0.96 -8.16
N VAL A 37 -12.22 -0.94 -8.81
CA VAL A 37 -11.09 -0.13 -8.33
C VAL A 37 -11.37 1.37 -8.46
N PRO A 38 -11.96 1.93 -9.52
CA PRO A 38 -12.42 3.31 -9.53
C PRO A 38 -13.50 3.64 -8.47
N TRP A 39 -14.20 2.63 -7.97
CA TRP A 39 -15.10 2.73 -6.82
C TRP A 39 -14.41 2.56 -5.46
N GLY A 40 -13.08 2.60 -5.40
CA GLY A 40 -12.33 2.53 -4.15
C GLY A 40 -12.21 1.14 -3.54
N PHE A 41 -12.70 0.08 -4.22
CA PHE A 41 -12.63 -1.29 -3.73
C PHE A 41 -11.39 -2.01 -4.24
N TYR A 42 -10.49 -2.35 -3.33
CA TYR A 42 -9.26 -3.10 -3.60
C TYR A 42 -9.30 -4.48 -2.98
N SER A 43 -8.89 -5.48 -3.73
CA SER A 43 -8.69 -6.83 -3.20
C SER A 43 -7.60 -6.83 -2.13
N GLN A 44 -7.86 -7.43 -1.00
CA GLN A 44 -6.88 -7.62 0.07
C GLN A 44 -6.04 -8.88 -0.18
N ARG A 45 -4.99 -9.07 0.64
CA ARG A 45 -4.12 -10.24 0.58
C ARG A 45 -4.95 -11.52 0.68
N GLY A 46 -4.67 -12.49 -0.19
CA GLY A 46 -5.47 -13.70 -0.33
C GLY A 46 -6.67 -13.60 -1.29
N GLY A 47 -7.01 -12.42 -1.80
CA GLY A 47 -7.97 -12.21 -2.89
C GLY A 47 -9.46 -12.40 -2.54
N LYS A 48 -9.78 -12.84 -1.33
CA LYS A 48 -11.15 -13.21 -0.91
C LYS A 48 -12.00 -12.03 -0.41
N LEU A 49 -11.37 -10.99 0.09
CA LEU A 49 -12.02 -9.84 0.70
C LEU A 49 -11.55 -8.53 0.06
N LEU A 50 -12.33 -7.48 0.21
CA LEU A 50 -12.06 -6.15 -0.29
C LEU A 50 -11.75 -5.18 0.85
N MET A 51 -11.00 -4.13 0.51
CA MET A 51 -10.90 -2.89 1.27
C MET A 51 -11.69 -1.83 0.52
N SER A 52 -12.62 -1.16 1.18
CA SER A 52 -13.31 0.03 0.68
C SER A 52 -12.62 1.30 1.16
N ARG A 53 -12.27 2.22 0.26
CA ARG A 53 -11.73 3.54 0.62
C ARG A 53 -12.79 4.60 0.39
N LEU A 54 -13.29 5.14 1.49
CA LEU A 54 -14.27 6.20 1.50
C LEU A 54 -13.58 7.54 1.29
N ARG A 55 -14.05 8.32 0.33
CA ARG A 55 -13.58 9.68 0.09
C ARG A 55 -14.20 10.61 1.14
N ILE A 56 -13.36 11.34 1.85
CA ILE A 56 -13.77 12.35 2.83
C ILE A 56 -13.17 13.69 2.39
N PRO A 57 -13.88 14.49 1.57
CA PRO A 57 -13.34 15.75 1.07
C PRO A 57 -12.97 16.70 2.21
N ALA A 58 -11.75 17.24 2.16
CA ALA A 58 -11.16 18.07 3.23
C ALA A 58 -10.97 17.33 4.57
N GLY A 59 -11.30 16.04 4.66
CA GLY A 59 -11.25 15.28 5.91
C GLY A 59 -12.35 15.63 6.91
N ILE A 60 -13.39 16.37 6.52
CA ILE A 60 -14.44 16.91 7.44
C ILE A 60 -15.66 16.01 7.42
N LEU A 61 -16.14 15.66 8.61
CA LEU A 61 -17.28 14.75 8.84
C LEU A 61 -18.19 15.30 9.93
N THR A 62 -19.50 15.23 9.71
CA THR A 62 -20.48 15.41 10.79
C THR A 62 -20.52 14.16 11.67
N PRO A 63 -21.03 14.25 12.91
CA PRO A 63 -21.25 13.08 13.76
C PRO A 63 -22.13 12.01 13.07
N SER A 64 -23.18 12.41 12.37
CA SER A 64 -24.05 11.50 11.61
C SER A 64 -23.32 10.77 10.48
N GLN A 65 -22.42 11.43 9.76
CA GLN A 65 -21.58 10.82 8.74
C GLN A 65 -20.57 9.83 9.33
N LEU A 66 -19.91 10.21 10.42
CA LEU A 66 -18.94 9.34 11.10
C LEU A 66 -19.65 8.09 11.67
N LYS A 67 -20.83 8.28 12.28
CA LYS A 67 -21.69 7.20 12.77
C LYS A 67 -22.12 6.25 11.65
N ALA A 68 -22.51 6.79 10.47
CA ALA A 68 -22.87 5.98 9.32
C ALA A 68 -21.68 5.12 8.83
N ILE A 69 -20.45 5.64 8.84
CA ILE A 69 -19.25 4.86 8.50
C ILE A 69 -19.04 3.72 9.50
N GLY A 70 -19.18 3.99 10.81
CA GLY A 70 -19.08 2.97 11.86
C GLY A 70 -20.13 1.86 11.70
N ILE A 71 -21.39 2.21 11.43
CA ILE A 71 -22.48 1.27 11.16
C ILE A 71 -22.21 0.45 9.90
N ALA A 72 -21.76 1.08 8.81
CA ALA A 72 -21.42 0.37 7.57
C ALA A 72 -20.30 -0.64 7.78
N ALA A 73 -19.26 -0.28 8.54
CA ALA A 73 -18.16 -1.19 8.87
C ALA A 73 -18.62 -2.37 9.72
N LYS A 74 -19.47 -2.13 10.71
CA LYS A 74 -20.02 -3.16 11.61
C LYS A 74 -20.95 -4.14 10.88
N ASN A 75 -21.83 -3.63 10.00
CA ASN A 75 -22.90 -4.44 9.40
C ASN A 75 -22.48 -5.12 8.10
N PHE A 76 -21.54 -4.53 7.34
CA PHE A 76 -21.18 -5.03 6.01
C PHE A 76 -19.74 -5.53 5.90
N ALA A 77 -18.96 -5.45 7.00
CA ALA A 77 -17.60 -5.95 7.11
C ALA A 77 -17.36 -6.51 8.53
N ASP A 78 -16.11 -6.56 8.99
CA ASP A 78 -15.74 -7.06 10.33
C ASP A 78 -15.51 -5.94 11.38
N GLY A 79 -15.87 -4.71 11.07
CA GLY A 79 -15.72 -3.58 11.98
C GLY A 79 -14.32 -2.95 12.02
N LYS A 80 -13.37 -3.36 11.20
CA LYS A 80 -12.02 -2.80 11.16
C LYS A 80 -11.95 -1.61 10.22
N LEU A 81 -11.47 -0.49 10.73
CA LEU A 81 -11.29 0.75 9.99
C LEU A 81 -9.82 1.21 10.04
N HIS A 82 -9.46 2.06 9.09
CA HIS A 82 -8.14 2.68 9.06
C HIS A 82 -8.24 4.10 8.49
N ILE A 83 -7.73 5.06 9.25
CA ILE A 83 -7.59 6.46 8.83
C ILE A 83 -6.35 6.59 7.97
N THR A 84 -6.46 7.24 6.83
CA THR A 84 -5.36 7.29 5.86
C THR A 84 -4.61 8.63 5.90
N THR A 85 -3.38 8.63 5.40
CA THR A 85 -2.57 9.85 5.19
C THR A 85 -3.16 10.83 4.16
N ARG A 86 -4.33 10.54 3.57
CA ARG A 86 -5.07 11.44 2.69
C ARG A 86 -6.44 11.78 3.22
N GLN A 87 -6.60 11.76 4.53
CA GLN A 87 -7.86 12.12 5.19
C GLN A 87 -9.05 11.22 4.80
N ASP A 88 -8.81 10.09 4.12
CA ASP A 88 -9.82 9.07 3.81
C ASP A 88 -9.99 8.11 5.00
N ILE A 89 -11.14 7.41 5.05
CA ILE A 89 -11.36 6.28 5.94
C ILE A 89 -11.49 5.01 5.09
N GLN A 90 -10.82 3.94 5.51
CA GLN A 90 -10.91 2.62 4.87
C GLN A 90 -11.73 1.68 5.75
N ILE A 91 -12.66 0.93 5.14
CA ILE A 91 -13.32 -0.22 5.74
C ILE A 91 -12.62 -1.46 5.20
N HIS A 92 -12.13 -2.32 6.09
CA HIS A 92 -11.42 -3.54 5.74
C HIS A 92 -12.32 -4.77 5.79
N ASN A 93 -11.85 -5.86 5.17
CA ASN A 93 -12.47 -7.18 5.21
C ASN A 93 -13.93 -7.22 4.69
N VAL A 94 -14.20 -6.44 3.63
CA VAL A 94 -15.51 -6.36 3.00
C VAL A 94 -15.71 -7.56 2.05
N PRO A 95 -16.72 -8.42 2.23
CA PRO A 95 -17.11 -9.41 1.21
C PRO A 95 -17.49 -8.73 -0.12
N PHE A 96 -17.22 -9.38 -1.25
CA PHE A 96 -17.50 -8.79 -2.57
C PHE A 96 -18.95 -8.38 -2.73
N GLU A 97 -19.89 -9.23 -2.31
CA GLU A 97 -21.35 -9.01 -2.36
C GLU A 97 -21.82 -7.83 -1.50
N ASN A 98 -21.06 -7.48 -0.44
CA ASN A 98 -21.40 -6.37 0.44
C ASN A 98 -20.88 -5.02 -0.09
N SER A 99 -20.08 -4.99 -1.14
CA SER A 99 -19.56 -3.75 -1.71
C SER A 99 -20.66 -2.78 -2.14
N ILE A 100 -21.72 -3.30 -2.77
CA ILE A 100 -22.88 -2.48 -3.16
C ILE A 100 -23.66 -1.97 -1.95
N LYS A 101 -23.78 -2.75 -0.87
CA LYS A 101 -24.50 -2.34 0.35
C LYS A 101 -23.82 -1.15 1.04
N ILE A 102 -22.46 -1.13 1.03
CA ILE A 102 -21.68 0.01 1.54
C ILE A 102 -21.97 1.27 0.72
N ILE A 103 -21.94 1.15 -0.63
CA ILE A 103 -22.19 2.28 -1.53
C ILE A 103 -23.61 2.82 -1.30
N ASP A 104 -24.59 1.94 -1.31
CA ASP A 104 -26.01 2.27 -1.24
C ASP A 104 -26.42 2.88 0.12
N TYR A 105 -25.84 2.36 1.20
CA TYR A 105 -26.07 2.90 2.53
C TYR A 105 -25.43 4.28 2.74
N LEU A 106 -24.16 4.44 2.31
CA LEU A 106 -23.40 5.68 2.57
C LEU A 106 -23.77 6.85 1.65
N LYS A 107 -24.40 6.62 0.48
CA LYS A 107 -24.83 7.69 -0.41
C LYS A 107 -25.80 8.67 0.25
N ASP A 108 -26.67 8.16 1.13
CA ASP A 108 -27.67 8.96 1.84
C ASP A 108 -27.05 9.96 2.85
N PHE A 109 -25.78 9.71 3.20
CA PHE A 109 -24.96 10.60 4.03
C PHE A 109 -23.96 11.43 3.21
N ASN A 110 -24.11 11.49 1.87
CA ASN A 110 -23.16 12.14 0.96
C ASN A 110 -21.72 11.58 1.04
N ILE A 111 -21.55 10.31 1.36
CA ILE A 111 -20.27 9.59 1.40
C ILE A 111 -20.24 8.57 0.28
N SER A 112 -19.12 8.51 -0.44
CA SER A 112 -18.93 7.55 -1.51
C SER A 112 -17.46 7.11 -1.61
N PRO A 113 -17.21 5.83 -1.95
CA PRO A 113 -15.87 5.36 -2.30
C PRO A 113 -15.46 5.74 -3.74
N ARG A 114 -16.34 6.37 -4.55
CA ARG A 114 -16.08 6.73 -5.95
C ARG A 114 -14.84 7.62 -6.09
N GLY A 115 -13.90 7.24 -6.98
CA GLY A 115 -12.62 7.93 -7.14
C GLY A 115 -11.60 7.63 -6.03
N GLY A 116 -11.93 6.82 -5.01
CA GLY A 116 -11.01 6.39 -3.96
C GLY A 116 -9.87 5.49 -4.46
N GLY A 117 -9.96 5.00 -5.69
CA GLY A 117 -8.99 4.09 -6.28
C GLY A 117 -8.71 4.30 -7.76
N GLY A 118 -7.76 3.53 -8.30
CA GLY A 118 -7.47 3.50 -9.74
C GLY A 118 -6.81 4.76 -10.30
N ASN A 119 -7.05 4.95 -11.58
CA ASN A 119 -6.53 6.06 -12.38
C ASN A 119 -7.49 7.24 -12.34
N THR A 120 -7.71 7.79 -11.16
CA THR A 120 -8.72 8.80 -10.88
C THR A 120 -8.14 10.01 -10.17
N VAL A 121 -8.90 11.10 -10.15
CA VAL A 121 -8.69 12.17 -9.16
C VAL A 121 -8.97 11.60 -7.78
N ARG A 122 -7.96 11.64 -6.91
CA ARG A 122 -8.06 11.13 -5.53
C ARG A 122 -8.74 12.15 -4.63
N ASN A 123 -9.04 11.74 -3.39
CA ASN A 123 -9.53 12.68 -2.41
C ASN A 123 -8.69 13.96 -2.41
N ILE A 124 -9.34 15.12 -2.44
CA ILE A 124 -8.67 16.40 -2.33
C ILE A 124 -8.50 16.67 -0.83
N THR A 125 -7.26 16.79 -0.40
CA THR A 125 -6.92 17.04 0.99
C THR A 125 -6.76 18.53 1.26
N CYS A 126 -6.99 18.94 2.49
CA CYS A 126 -6.62 20.30 2.91
C CYS A 126 -6.02 20.31 4.32
N CYS A 127 -5.57 21.48 4.75
CA CYS A 127 -5.23 21.73 6.15
C CYS A 127 -6.40 21.26 7.02
N TYR A 128 -6.15 20.32 7.93
CA TYR A 128 -7.18 19.74 8.80
C TYR A 128 -7.78 20.73 9.79
N LEU A 129 -7.13 21.88 10.00
CA LEU A 129 -7.63 22.98 10.82
C LEU A 129 -8.28 24.12 10.00
N SER A 130 -8.48 23.94 8.68
CA SER A 130 -9.08 24.99 7.86
C SER A 130 -10.48 25.37 8.35
N GLY A 131 -10.75 26.65 8.49
CA GLY A 131 -11.99 27.23 9.05
C GLY A 131 -11.99 27.40 10.58
N ILE A 132 -10.98 26.85 11.28
CA ILE A 132 -10.86 26.97 12.75
C ILE A 132 -9.48 27.47 13.23
N CYS A 133 -8.48 27.45 12.38
CA CYS A 133 -7.11 27.89 12.70
C CYS A 133 -7.03 29.41 12.77
N SER A 134 -6.49 29.95 13.87
CA SER A 134 -6.26 31.38 14.03
C SER A 134 -5.16 31.94 13.12
N LYS A 135 -4.34 31.07 12.53
CA LYS A 135 -3.19 31.43 11.67
C LYS A 135 -3.47 31.25 10.18
N GLU A 136 -4.66 30.71 9.79
CA GLU A 136 -4.96 30.55 8.39
C GLU A 136 -5.24 31.91 7.72
N LYS A 137 -4.81 32.06 6.46
CA LYS A 137 -5.04 33.25 5.64
C LYS A 137 -6.38 33.18 4.91
N THR A 138 -6.76 31.95 4.47
CA THR A 138 -8.01 31.69 3.76
C THR A 138 -8.58 30.32 4.14
N GLU A 139 -9.91 30.25 4.29
CA GLU A 139 -10.64 28.98 4.54
C GLU A 139 -10.70 28.14 3.28
N VAL A 140 -9.78 27.21 3.11
CA VAL A 140 -9.66 26.43 1.87
C VAL A 140 -10.58 25.20 1.81
N TYR A 141 -11.19 24.76 2.91
CA TYR A 141 -12.05 23.55 2.90
C TYR A 141 -13.28 23.71 1.98
N LYS A 142 -13.85 24.91 1.87
CA LYS A 142 -14.98 25.20 0.96
C LYS A 142 -14.56 25.05 -0.51
N MET A 143 -13.35 25.53 -0.84
CA MET A 143 -12.75 25.35 -2.16
C MET A 143 -12.60 23.85 -2.49
N VAL A 144 -12.13 23.06 -1.53
CA VAL A 144 -11.97 21.60 -1.69
C VAL A 144 -13.30 20.92 -1.94
N TRP A 145 -14.35 21.28 -1.23
CA TRP A 145 -15.69 20.72 -1.44
C TRP A 145 -16.20 21.01 -2.85
N GLY A 146 -16.23 22.29 -3.26
CA GLY A 146 -16.70 22.68 -4.58
C GLY A 146 -15.88 22.04 -5.71
N LEU A 147 -14.55 22.02 -5.60
CA LEU A 147 -13.69 21.36 -6.58
C LEU A 147 -13.91 19.84 -6.63
N THR A 148 -14.18 19.21 -5.48
CA THR A 148 -14.47 17.77 -5.43
C THR A 148 -15.79 17.45 -6.13
N GLU A 149 -16.85 18.25 -5.90
CA GLU A 149 -18.15 18.11 -6.57
C GLU A 149 -17.99 18.25 -8.09
N TYR A 150 -17.28 19.31 -8.52
CA TYR A 150 -17.02 19.54 -9.94
C TYR A 150 -16.26 18.38 -10.59
N LEU A 151 -15.12 17.99 -10.04
CA LEU A 151 -14.29 16.94 -10.63
C LEU A 151 -14.97 15.56 -10.61
N LEU A 152 -15.78 15.23 -9.59
CA LEU A 152 -16.55 13.98 -9.56
C LEU A 152 -17.71 13.97 -10.59
N SER A 153 -18.16 15.12 -11.06
CA SER A 153 -19.16 15.21 -12.12
C SER A 153 -18.57 14.92 -13.51
N LEU A 154 -17.24 15.03 -13.67
CA LEU A 154 -16.53 14.80 -14.94
C LEU A 154 -16.19 13.31 -15.12
N GLU A 155 -16.50 12.77 -16.27
CA GLU A 155 -16.17 11.37 -16.62
C GLU A 155 -14.66 11.15 -16.72
N GLU A 156 -13.95 12.11 -17.28
CA GLU A 156 -12.49 12.10 -17.46
C GLU A 156 -11.75 11.98 -16.14
N SER A 157 -12.30 12.51 -15.04
CA SER A 157 -11.69 12.43 -13.70
C SER A 157 -11.57 11.00 -13.18
N LEU A 158 -12.29 10.05 -13.78
CA LEU A 158 -12.34 8.66 -13.43
C LEU A 158 -11.51 7.77 -14.37
N ASN A 159 -10.91 8.34 -15.41
CA ASN A 159 -10.09 7.64 -16.41
C ASN A 159 -8.88 8.47 -16.84
N LEU A 160 -8.01 8.79 -15.92
CA LEU A 160 -6.74 9.48 -16.15
C LEU A 160 -5.61 8.50 -16.55
N PRO A 161 -4.46 8.96 -17.03
CA PRO A 161 -3.27 8.11 -17.20
C PRO A 161 -2.87 7.40 -15.91
N ARG A 162 -2.95 8.10 -14.76
CA ARG A 162 -2.73 7.56 -13.41
C ARG A 162 -3.48 8.40 -12.37
N LYS A 163 -3.39 8.01 -11.08
CA LYS A 163 -3.93 8.79 -9.95
C LYS A 163 -3.44 10.24 -10.00
N PHE A 164 -4.34 11.17 -9.77
CA PHE A 164 -4.09 12.61 -9.69
C PHE A 164 -4.45 13.11 -8.29
N LYS A 165 -3.51 13.77 -7.62
CA LYS A 165 -3.61 14.19 -6.23
C LYS A 165 -3.55 15.70 -6.13
N ILE A 166 -4.49 16.29 -5.41
CA ILE A 166 -4.56 17.73 -5.15
C ILE A 166 -4.58 17.96 -3.64
N ALA A 167 -3.92 18.99 -3.17
CA ALA A 167 -3.92 19.40 -1.76
C ALA A 167 -3.98 20.92 -1.64
N PHE A 168 -4.71 21.42 -0.61
CA PHE A 168 -4.87 22.83 -0.32
C PHE A 168 -4.38 23.18 1.07
N SER A 169 -3.53 24.18 1.20
CA SER A 169 -3.11 24.76 2.48
C SER A 169 -3.67 26.15 2.67
N GLY A 170 -4.27 26.42 3.84
CA GLY A 170 -4.82 27.73 4.19
C GLY A 170 -3.77 28.77 4.59
N CYS A 171 -2.49 28.42 4.60
CA CYS A 171 -1.35 29.29 4.87
C CYS A 171 -0.03 28.61 4.46
N GLU A 172 1.08 29.36 4.52
CA GLU A 172 2.40 28.90 4.12
C GLU A 172 3.01 27.80 5.04
N LYS A 173 2.44 27.55 6.23
CA LYS A 173 2.86 26.44 7.10
C LYS A 173 2.71 25.05 6.45
N ASP A 174 1.92 24.96 5.40
CA ASP A 174 1.70 23.78 4.56
C ASP A 174 1.32 22.48 5.31
N CYS A 175 0.36 22.56 6.23
CA CYS A 175 -0.17 21.39 6.94
C CYS A 175 -0.83 20.35 6.02
N ALA A 176 -1.07 20.67 4.75
CA ALA A 176 -1.67 19.78 3.76
C ALA A 176 -0.63 19.02 2.90
N PHE A 177 0.66 19.29 3.09
CA PHE A 177 1.77 18.66 2.34
C PHE A 177 1.65 18.91 0.83
N THR A 178 1.39 20.17 0.45
CA THR A 178 1.10 20.58 -0.93
C THR A 178 2.26 20.26 -1.87
N GLY A 179 3.51 20.49 -1.43
CA GLY A 179 4.72 20.29 -2.22
C GLY A 179 4.92 18.86 -2.75
N VAL A 180 4.24 17.85 -2.18
CA VAL A 180 4.36 16.44 -2.58
C VAL A 180 3.08 15.87 -3.22
N ASN A 181 2.27 16.74 -3.82
CA ASN A 181 1.08 16.38 -4.58
C ASN A 181 1.26 16.74 -6.07
N ASP A 182 0.42 16.17 -6.96
CA ASP A 182 0.47 16.50 -8.38
C ASP A 182 0.14 17.98 -8.61
N VAL A 183 -0.80 18.52 -7.81
CA VAL A 183 -1.06 19.96 -7.68
C VAL A 183 -1.20 20.32 -6.19
N GLY A 184 -0.47 21.33 -5.76
CA GLY A 184 -0.54 21.91 -4.42
C GLY A 184 -0.99 23.35 -4.51
N VAL A 185 -1.90 23.79 -3.62
CA VAL A 185 -2.42 25.15 -3.54
C VAL A 185 -2.15 25.69 -2.15
N ILE A 186 -1.51 26.86 -2.06
CA ILE A 186 -1.16 27.52 -0.81
C ILE A 186 -1.79 28.91 -0.80
N ALA A 187 -2.59 29.21 0.23
CA ALA A 187 -3.11 30.56 0.44
C ALA A 187 -2.00 31.49 0.94
N LEU A 188 -1.91 32.63 0.29
CA LEU A 188 -1.04 33.76 0.63
C LEU A 188 -1.82 34.85 1.36
N ASP A 189 -1.16 35.93 1.67
CA ASP A 189 -1.81 37.15 2.17
C ASP A 189 -2.77 37.75 1.10
N ASP A 190 -3.65 38.61 1.52
CA ASP A 190 -4.62 39.33 0.66
C ASP A 190 -5.55 38.47 -0.20
N GLY A 191 -5.82 37.22 0.26
CA GLY A 191 -6.71 36.28 -0.43
C GLY A 191 -6.15 35.72 -1.74
N LYS A 192 -4.85 35.87 -1.97
CA LYS A 192 -4.15 35.36 -3.14
C LYS A 192 -3.67 33.94 -2.90
N PHE A 193 -3.28 33.24 -3.98
CA PHE A 193 -2.85 31.85 -3.94
C PHE A 193 -1.57 31.62 -4.76
N LYS A 194 -0.77 30.67 -4.28
CA LYS A 194 0.35 30.06 -4.99
C LYS A 194 -0.05 28.63 -5.39
N VAL A 195 0.29 28.22 -6.61
CA VAL A 195 0.05 26.84 -7.09
C VAL A 195 1.37 26.15 -7.43
N LEU A 196 1.57 24.99 -6.83
CA LEU A 196 2.68 24.09 -7.09
C LEU A 196 2.22 22.96 -8.02
N CYS A 197 3.10 22.47 -8.89
CA CYS A 197 2.80 21.43 -9.86
C CYS A 197 3.93 20.41 -10.00
N GLY A 198 3.60 19.15 -10.23
CA GLY A 198 4.57 18.08 -10.52
C GLY A 198 5.15 17.35 -9.30
N GLY A 199 4.66 17.65 -8.10
CA GLY A 199 5.03 16.90 -6.91
C GLY A 199 4.44 15.48 -6.86
N GLY A 200 4.94 14.67 -5.93
CA GLY A 200 4.36 13.35 -5.68
C GLY A 200 5.29 12.38 -4.99
N MET A 201 4.70 11.49 -4.22
CA MET A 201 5.40 10.41 -3.51
C MET A 201 5.22 9.06 -4.18
N GLY A 202 6.21 8.18 -4.04
CA GLY A 202 6.28 6.84 -4.59
C GLY A 202 7.73 6.34 -4.62
N ALA A 203 8.04 5.33 -5.42
CA ALA A 203 9.41 4.83 -5.58
C ALA A 203 10.39 5.92 -6.04
N LYS A 204 9.96 6.81 -6.95
CA LYS A 204 10.65 8.06 -7.28
C LYS A 204 9.78 9.21 -6.79
N SER A 205 10.14 9.87 -5.71
CA SER A 205 9.43 11.03 -5.17
C SER A 205 9.97 12.32 -5.76
N ALA A 206 9.11 13.34 -5.88
CA ALA A 206 9.49 14.66 -6.36
C ALA A 206 8.74 15.75 -5.59
N VAL A 207 9.35 16.92 -5.46
CA VAL A 207 8.71 18.14 -4.95
C VAL A 207 8.18 18.94 -6.13
N GLY A 208 6.98 19.50 -5.97
CA GLY A 208 6.35 20.36 -6.98
C GLY A 208 7.10 21.68 -7.16
N LYS A 209 7.11 22.18 -8.39
CA LYS A 209 7.63 23.50 -8.73
C LYS A 209 6.49 24.53 -8.71
N VAL A 210 6.82 25.78 -8.42
CA VAL A 210 5.86 26.88 -8.52
C VAL A 210 5.41 27.02 -9.98
N LEU A 211 4.09 26.89 -10.21
CA LEU A 211 3.46 27.03 -11.51
C LEU A 211 2.97 28.48 -11.72
N CYS A 212 2.35 29.05 -10.70
CA CYS A 212 1.93 30.45 -10.66
C CYS A 212 1.76 30.92 -9.21
N GLU A 213 1.83 32.24 -9.01
CA GLU A 213 1.67 32.92 -7.72
C GLU A 213 0.76 34.13 -7.86
N ASN A 214 0.26 34.65 -6.74
CA ASN A 214 -0.55 35.84 -6.63
C ASN A 214 -1.83 35.80 -7.48
N ILE A 215 -2.42 34.63 -7.66
CA ILE A 215 -3.67 34.46 -8.40
C ILE A 215 -4.88 34.56 -7.47
N ASP A 216 -6.02 34.95 -8.01
CA ASP A 216 -7.29 35.03 -7.29
C ASP A 216 -7.89 33.65 -7.05
N GLN A 217 -8.79 33.57 -6.08
CA GLN A 217 -9.44 32.33 -5.68
C GLN A 217 -10.14 31.61 -6.85
N ASP A 218 -10.87 32.33 -7.67
CA ASP A 218 -11.60 31.74 -8.80
C ASP A 218 -10.66 31.25 -9.88
N GLU A 219 -9.51 31.90 -10.05
CA GLU A 219 -8.49 31.50 -11.00
C GLU A 219 -7.84 30.14 -10.65
N VAL A 220 -7.76 29.78 -9.37
CA VAL A 220 -7.20 28.51 -8.90
C VAL A 220 -7.84 27.30 -9.59
N TYR A 221 -9.16 27.37 -9.85
CA TYR A 221 -9.88 26.25 -10.48
C TYR A 221 -9.54 26.10 -11.95
N TYR A 222 -9.39 27.21 -12.66
CA TYR A 222 -8.96 27.20 -14.07
C TYR A 222 -7.54 26.67 -14.21
N VAL A 223 -6.64 27.05 -13.30
CA VAL A 223 -5.27 26.54 -13.24
C VAL A 223 -5.26 25.02 -13.01
N ILE A 224 -6.02 24.52 -12.03
CA ILE A 224 -6.09 23.07 -11.75
C ILE A 224 -6.68 22.31 -12.93
N LYS A 225 -7.78 22.81 -13.54
CA LYS A 225 -8.41 22.18 -14.70
C LYS A 225 -7.48 22.15 -15.90
N SER A 226 -6.68 23.20 -16.12
CA SER A 226 -5.69 23.26 -17.20
C SER A 226 -4.61 22.22 -17.03
N VAL A 227 -4.03 22.10 -15.83
CA VAL A 227 -3.06 21.03 -15.51
C VAL A 227 -3.68 19.65 -15.68
N PHE A 228 -4.92 19.46 -15.22
CA PHE A 228 -5.67 18.21 -15.37
C PHE A 228 -5.85 17.85 -16.85
N ASN A 229 -6.27 18.79 -17.71
CA ASN A 229 -6.49 18.56 -19.14
C ASN A 229 -5.18 18.22 -19.86
N VAL A 230 -4.10 18.97 -19.60
CA VAL A 230 -2.77 18.67 -20.15
C VAL A 230 -2.32 17.26 -19.76
N TYR A 231 -2.46 16.91 -18.48
CA TYR A 231 -2.10 15.57 -18.01
C TYR A 231 -2.97 14.48 -18.63
N ASN A 232 -4.28 14.68 -18.75
CA ASN A 232 -5.20 13.73 -19.36
C ASN A 232 -4.88 13.49 -20.85
N LYS A 233 -4.49 14.54 -21.56
CA LYS A 233 -4.20 14.52 -23.01
C LYS A 233 -2.82 13.96 -23.34
N TYR A 234 -1.79 14.31 -22.58
CA TYR A 234 -0.39 14.01 -22.92
C TYR A 234 0.27 12.98 -22.00
N GLY A 235 -0.35 12.60 -20.88
CA GLY A 235 0.20 11.61 -19.95
C GLY A 235 0.26 10.21 -20.55
N ASP A 236 1.34 9.50 -20.26
CA ASP A 236 1.50 8.11 -20.73
C ASP A 236 0.45 7.19 -20.09
N ARG A 237 -0.24 6.40 -20.92
CA ARG A 237 -1.23 5.41 -20.48
C ARG A 237 -0.73 3.97 -20.58
N LYS A 238 0.46 3.75 -21.17
CA LYS A 238 1.02 2.43 -21.45
C LYS A 238 1.97 1.97 -20.34
N ASN A 239 2.88 2.84 -19.89
CA ASN A 239 3.87 2.51 -18.88
C ASN A 239 3.36 2.85 -17.47
N ARG A 240 2.83 1.87 -16.74
CA ARG A 240 2.27 2.07 -15.38
C ARG A 240 3.28 2.59 -14.34
N HIS A 241 4.56 2.39 -14.56
CA HIS A 241 5.63 2.82 -13.63
C HIS A 241 6.11 4.24 -13.93
N HIS A 242 5.79 4.79 -15.12
CA HIS A 242 6.25 6.09 -15.58
C HIS A 242 5.11 7.00 -16.07
N ASN A 243 3.91 6.87 -15.50
CA ASN A 243 2.70 7.53 -16.00
C ASN A 243 2.09 8.57 -15.03
N ARG A 244 2.86 9.09 -14.04
CA ARG A 244 2.42 10.20 -13.18
C ARG A 244 2.73 11.54 -13.84
N LEU A 245 2.00 12.59 -13.44
CA LEU A 245 2.20 13.96 -13.95
C LEU A 245 3.68 14.39 -13.91
N ARG A 246 4.41 14.11 -12.82
CA ARG A 246 5.82 14.45 -12.70
C ARG A 246 6.70 13.82 -13.78
N PHE A 247 6.36 12.62 -14.23
CA PHE A 247 7.09 11.95 -15.32
C PHE A 247 6.78 12.58 -16.67
N LEU A 248 5.52 12.98 -16.93
CA LEU A 248 5.21 13.78 -18.11
C LEU A 248 6.06 15.05 -18.15
N ILE A 249 6.17 15.77 -17.00
CA ILE A 249 6.99 16.99 -16.90
C ILE A 249 8.47 16.68 -17.08
N GLU A 250 8.97 15.56 -16.55
CA GLU A 250 10.36 15.08 -16.72
C GLU A 250 10.65 14.78 -18.20
N ASP A 251 9.74 14.08 -18.89
CA ASP A 251 9.92 13.63 -20.28
C ASP A 251 9.90 14.78 -21.29
N ILE A 252 8.99 15.74 -21.14
CA ILE A 252 8.84 16.84 -22.10
C ILE A 252 9.62 18.11 -21.73
N GLY A 253 10.09 18.21 -20.48
CA GLY A 253 10.70 19.40 -19.90
C GLY A 253 9.69 20.41 -19.35
N TRP A 254 10.14 21.18 -18.33
CA TRP A 254 9.27 22.16 -17.64
C TRP A 254 8.75 23.27 -18.57
N GLU A 255 9.59 23.84 -19.42
CA GLU A 255 9.20 24.92 -20.33
C GLU A 255 8.07 24.50 -21.27
N LYS A 256 8.25 23.35 -21.93
CA LYS A 256 7.23 22.82 -22.84
C LYS A 256 5.92 22.47 -22.10
N PHE A 257 6.02 21.92 -20.89
CA PHE A 257 4.85 21.68 -20.05
C PHE A 257 4.13 23.00 -19.71
N TYR A 258 4.89 24.04 -19.35
CA TYR A 258 4.35 25.36 -19.03
C TYR A 258 3.64 25.99 -20.22
N ASP A 259 4.21 25.89 -21.43
CA ASP A 259 3.55 26.38 -22.66
C ASP A 259 2.23 25.65 -22.96
N LEU A 260 2.21 24.31 -22.78
CA LEU A 260 0.98 23.53 -22.93
C LEU A 260 -0.07 23.92 -21.90
N TYR A 261 0.35 24.12 -20.67
CA TYR A 261 -0.51 24.59 -19.58
C TYR A 261 -1.11 25.97 -19.89
N LYS A 262 -0.30 26.94 -20.33
CA LYS A 262 -0.76 28.30 -20.69
C LYS A 262 -1.79 28.26 -21.81
N LYS A 263 -1.50 27.56 -22.90
CA LYS A 263 -2.44 27.39 -24.02
C LYS A 263 -3.77 26.79 -23.58
N GLU A 264 -3.72 25.77 -22.70
CA GLU A 264 -4.92 25.13 -22.18
C GLU A 264 -5.70 26.06 -21.24
N LEU A 265 -4.99 26.86 -20.42
CA LEU A 265 -5.60 27.85 -19.54
C LEU A 265 -6.37 28.91 -20.33
N ASP A 266 -5.78 29.46 -21.38
CA ASP A 266 -6.41 30.43 -22.26
C ASP A 266 -7.63 29.83 -22.99
N ASN A 267 -7.52 28.58 -23.43
CA ASN A 267 -8.62 27.84 -24.04
C ASN A 267 -9.81 27.68 -23.09
N ILE A 268 -9.56 27.25 -21.84
CA ILE A 268 -10.62 27.03 -20.85
C ILE A 268 -11.28 28.35 -20.49
N ARG A 269 -10.51 29.42 -20.23
CA ARG A 269 -11.05 30.73 -19.89
C ARG A 269 -11.99 31.30 -20.97
N GLY A 270 -11.70 31.01 -22.24
CA GLY A 270 -12.50 31.45 -23.35
C GLY A 270 -13.78 30.64 -23.63
N ASN A 271 -13.80 29.38 -23.19
CA ASN A 271 -14.81 28.42 -23.65
C ASN A 271 -15.57 27.69 -22.52
N GLU A 272 -15.06 27.70 -21.29
CA GLU A 272 -15.66 26.93 -20.18
C GLU A 272 -15.97 27.86 -19.00
N TYR A 273 -17.16 27.71 -18.42
CA TYR A 273 -17.47 28.21 -17.09
C TYR A 273 -17.36 27.10 -16.08
N ILE A 274 -16.51 27.25 -15.05
CA ILE A 274 -16.37 26.26 -13.98
C ILE A 274 -17.32 26.63 -12.85
N PRO A 275 -18.45 25.91 -12.69
CA PRO A 275 -19.50 26.27 -11.72
C PRO A 275 -19.13 25.78 -10.32
N ILE A 276 -18.16 26.44 -9.68
CA ILE A 276 -17.84 26.12 -8.28
C ILE A 276 -18.69 26.98 -7.37
N ARG A 277 -19.52 26.31 -6.60
CA ARG A 277 -20.40 26.95 -5.63
C ARG A 277 -19.69 27.04 -4.28
N TYR A 278 -19.65 28.24 -3.75
CA TYR A 278 -19.35 28.51 -2.34
C TYR A 278 -20.67 28.73 -1.63
N GLU A 279 -21.23 27.69 -1.03
CA GLU A 279 -22.32 27.92 -0.09
C GLU A 279 -21.69 28.49 1.19
N ASN A 280 -22.06 29.70 1.54
CA ASN A 280 -21.87 30.21 2.89
C ASN A 280 -22.82 29.41 3.78
N ASP A 281 -22.41 28.20 4.20
CA ASP A 281 -23.07 27.47 5.26
C ASP A 281 -22.94 28.33 6.52
N VAL A 282 -23.99 29.07 6.84
CA VAL A 282 -24.08 29.90 8.03
C VAL A 282 -24.41 29.00 9.23
N ASN A 283 -23.58 28.02 9.54
CA ASN A 283 -23.50 27.50 10.89
C ASN A 283 -22.57 28.44 11.68
N VAL A 284 -23.07 29.66 11.90
CA VAL A 284 -22.42 30.60 12.83
C VAL A 284 -22.55 29.96 14.20
N LEU A 285 -21.41 29.55 14.76
CA LEU A 285 -21.38 29.08 16.14
C LEU A 285 -21.85 30.21 17.06
N PRO A 286 -22.66 29.93 18.09
CA PRO A 286 -23.00 30.91 19.10
C PRO A 286 -21.76 31.53 19.71
N GLU A 287 -21.75 32.82 19.95
CA GLU A 287 -20.65 33.46 20.67
C GLU A 287 -20.63 32.99 22.12
N LEU A 288 -19.44 32.57 22.58
CA LEU A 288 -19.20 32.18 23.96
C LEU A 288 -18.16 33.12 24.60
N PRO A 289 -18.13 33.20 25.95
CA PRO A 289 -17.05 33.91 26.65
C PRO A 289 -15.69 33.36 26.24
N ASP A 290 -14.67 34.23 26.10
CA ASP A 290 -13.31 33.81 25.84
C ASP A 290 -12.64 33.36 27.14
N ALA A 291 -13.03 32.18 27.65
CA ALA A 291 -12.46 31.56 28.81
C ALA A 291 -11.35 30.55 28.43
N GLY A 292 -10.34 30.46 29.29
CA GLY A 292 -9.29 29.45 29.17
C GLY A 292 -9.78 28.08 29.69
N LEU A 293 -9.13 27.01 29.22
CA LEU A 293 -9.31 25.69 29.81
C LEU A 293 -8.64 25.66 31.18
N ILE A 294 -9.36 25.09 32.16
CA ILE A 294 -8.86 24.97 33.54
C ILE A 294 -8.36 23.54 33.74
N GLY A 295 -7.10 23.39 34.14
CA GLY A 295 -6.53 22.10 34.54
C GLY A 295 -7.20 21.55 35.79
N CYS A 296 -7.05 20.26 36.04
CA CYS A 296 -7.49 19.58 37.24
C CYS A 296 -6.24 19.11 38.03
N SER A 297 -6.10 19.55 39.26
CA SER A 297 -4.95 19.19 40.09
C SER A 297 -4.91 17.70 40.47
N GLU A 298 -6.04 17.02 40.40
CA GLU A 298 -6.22 15.61 40.79
C GLU A 298 -6.07 14.64 39.60
N ASP A 299 -6.17 15.12 38.33
CA ASP A 299 -6.02 14.29 37.15
C ASP A 299 -4.84 14.81 36.27
N GLU A 300 -3.66 14.23 36.49
CA GLU A 300 -2.45 14.55 35.72
C GLU A 300 -2.65 14.25 34.24
N THR A 301 -3.35 13.19 33.88
CA THR A 301 -3.63 12.81 32.49
C THR A 301 -4.49 13.87 31.81
N TYR A 302 -5.46 14.47 32.49
CA TYR A 302 -6.23 15.58 31.97
C TYR A 302 -5.36 16.81 31.69
N ASN A 303 -4.44 17.12 32.59
CA ASN A 303 -3.52 18.25 32.40
C ASN A 303 -2.60 18.02 31.17
N LEU A 304 -2.10 16.80 30.98
CA LEU A 304 -1.35 16.42 29.77
C LEU A 304 -2.21 16.52 28.52
N PHE A 305 -3.46 16.08 28.59
CA PHE A 305 -4.41 16.19 27.48
C PHE A 305 -4.67 17.66 27.08
N ILE A 306 -4.94 18.52 28.05
CA ILE A 306 -5.09 19.97 27.79
C ILE A 306 -3.84 20.53 27.12
N LYS A 307 -2.67 20.20 27.63
CA LYS A 307 -1.40 20.73 27.13
C LYS A 307 -1.03 20.27 25.74
N HIS A 308 -1.26 18.98 25.43
CA HIS A 308 -0.72 18.35 24.23
C HIS A 308 -1.75 18.05 23.14
N ASN A 309 -3.01 17.86 23.52
CA ASN A 309 -4.06 17.44 22.59
C ASN A 309 -4.99 18.59 22.20
N THR A 310 -5.04 19.71 22.95
CA THR A 310 -6.04 20.76 22.73
C THR A 310 -5.42 22.09 22.32
N ALA A 311 -6.19 22.91 21.58
CA ALA A 311 -5.87 24.30 21.38
C ALA A 311 -7.12 25.12 21.07
N LYS A 312 -7.03 26.47 21.27
CA LYS A 312 -8.09 27.42 20.93
C LYS A 312 -8.33 27.45 19.42
N GLN A 313 -9.61 27.55 19.04
CA GLN A 313 -10.02 27.90 17.70
C GLN A 313 -10.05 29.42 17.51
N LYS A 314 -10.18 29.89 16.24
CA LYS A 314 -10.43 31.31 15.98
C LYS A 314 -11.80 31.78 16.49
N GLN A 315 -12.76 30.85 16.63
CA GLN A 315 -14.06 31.11 17.23
C GLN A 315 -13.92 31.21 18.74
N LYS A 316 -14.34 32.33 19.32
CA LYS A 316 -14.23 32.62 20.74
C LYS A 316 -14.95 31.60 21.60
N GLY A 317 -14.30 31.12 22.66
CA GLY A 317 -14.83 30.14 23.62
C GLY A 317 -14.85 28.71 23.11
N TYR A 318 -14.37 28.45 21.88
CA TYR A 318 -14.29 27.12 21.31
C TYR A 318 -12.85 26.61 21.20
N TYR A 319 -12.74 25.29 21.36
CA TYR A 319 -11.49 24.55 21.30
C TYR A 319 -11.61 23.37 20.34
N TYR A 320 -10.48 22.87 19.90
CA TYR A 320 -10.39 21.55 19.28
C TYR A 320 -9.57 20.61 20.17
N ALA A 321 -9.80 19.31 20.02
CA ALA A 321 -9.01 18.26 20.61
C ALA A 321 -8.57 17.27 19.54
N GLU A 322 -7.27 17.06 19.39
CA GLU A 322 -6.70 16.05 18.51
C GLU A 322 -6.44 14.76 19.30
N ILE A 323 -6.97 13.65 18.82
CA ILE A 323 -6.81 12.31 19.39
C ILE A 323 -5.80 11.57 18.55
N ARG A 324 -4.69 11.15 19.13
CA ARG A 324 -3.79 10.24 18.46
C ARG A 324 -4.46 8.87 18.32
N ILE A 325 -4.54 8.39 17.08
CA ILE A 325 -5.02 7.05 16.73
C ILE A 325 -3.82 6.24 16.27
N PRO A 326 -3.22 5.39 17.13
CA PRO A 326 -2.00 4.69 16.81
C PRO A 326 -2.07 4.01 15.44
N VAL A 327 -1.16 4.39 14.53
CA VAL A 327 -1.06 3.92 13.14
C VAL A 327 -2.36 4.03 12.33
N GLY A 328 -3.29 4.87 12.75
CA GLY A 328 -4.59 5.09 12.10
C GLY A 328 -5.58 3.94 12.22
N GLU A 329 -5.36 2.96 13.09
CA GLU A 329 -6.26 1.83 13.28
C GLU A 329 -7.34 2.14 14.33
N ILE A 330 -8.60 1.97 13.96
CA ILE A 330 -9.75 2.17 14.85
C ILE A 330 -10.83 1.13 14.53
N SER A 331 -11.53 0.66 15.56
CA SER A 331 -12.67 -0.23 15.40
C SER A 331 -13.96 0.53 15.19
N SER A 332 -14.98 -0.13 14.62
CA SER A 332 -16.31 0.44 14.48
C SER A 332 -16.96 0.75 15.84
N GLU A 333 -16.63 -0.01 16.89
CA GLU A 333 -17.14 0.21 18.23
C GLU A 333 -16.56 1.47 18.85
N GLU A 334 -15.24 1.67 18.77
CA GLU A 334 -14.58 2.90 19.23
C GLU A 334 -15.11 4.12 18.48
N LEU A 335 -15.28 4.01 17.14
CA LEU A 335 -15.81 5.09 16.33
C LEU A 335 -17.25 5.45 16.71
N LEU A 336 -18.12 4.46 16.95
CA LEU A 336 -19.51 4.69 17.36
C LEU A 336 -19.61 5.31 18.76
N LYS A 337 -18.78 4.86 19.72
CA LYS A 337 -18.71 5.47 21.05
C LYS A 337 -18.23 6.92 21.00
N LEU A 338 -17.27 7.22 20.09
CA LEU A 338 -16.77 8.59 19.89
C LEU A 338 -17.90 9.52 19.38
N CYS A 339 -18.81 9.02 18.54
CA CYS A 339 -19.96 9.79 18.06
C CYS A 339 -20.96 10.16 19.17
N GLU A 340 -20.98 9.44 20.32
CA GLU A 340 -21.88 9.75 21.44
C GLU A 340 -21.59 11.12 22.09
N ILE A 341 -20.39 11.67 21.87
CA ILE A 341 -19.98 13.01 22.34
C ILE A 341 -20.94 14.09 21.81
N GLU A 342 -21.53 13.91 20.60
CA GLU A 342 -22.49 14.82 20.00
C GLU A 342 -23.66 15.14 20.96
N GLY A 343 -24.11 14.16 21.75
CA GLY A 343 -25.21 14.37 22.72
C GLY A 343 -24.96 15.44 23.77
N PHE A 344 -23.68 15.79 24.01
CA PHE A 344 -23.24 16.82 24.96
C PHE A 344 -22.58 18.01 24.29
N VAL A 345 -22.13 17.85 23.06
CA VAL A 345 -21.50 18.88 22.23
C VAL A 345 -22.22 18.92 20.87
N PRO A 346 -23.41 19.53 20.77
CA PRO A 346 -24.20 19.55 19.52
C PRO A 346 -23.51 20.25 18.36
N THR A 347 -22.52 21.09 18.65
CA THR A 347 -21.69 21.79 17.65
C THR A 347 -20.55 20.97 17.09
N LEU A 348 -20.38 19.72 17.55
CA LEU A 348 -19.25 18.86 17.25
C LEU A 348 -19.11 18.60 15.74
N ILE A 349 -17.89 18.73 15.24
CA ILE A 349 -17.48 18.30 13.91
C ILE A 349 -16.20 17.48 14.06
N PHE A 350 -16.10 16.38 13.32
CA PHE A 350 -14.93 15.54 13.27
C PHE A 350 -14.06 15.86 12.04
N ARG A 351 -12.75 15.70 12.19
CA ARG A 351 -11.81 15.83 11.09
C ARG A 351 -10.77 14.72 11.14
N THR A 352 -10.39 14.23 9.98
CA THR A 352 -9.25 13.32 9.83
C THR A 352 -8.01 14.10 9.43
N THR A 353 -6.84 13.69 9.92
CA THR A 353 -5.56 14.36 9.64
C THR A 353 -4.68 13.58 8.67
N GLN A 354 -3.65 14.23 8.11
CA GLN A 354 -2.62 13.60 7.29
C GLN A 354 -1.73 12.66 8.11
N ARG A 355 -1.75 12.78 9.44
CA ARG A 355 -1.05 11.90 10.37
C ARG A 355 -1.92 10.76 10.90
N GLN A 356 -3.08 10.52 10.27
CA GLN A 356 -3.98 9.41 10.57
C GLN A 356 -4.72 9.56 11.91
N ASN A 357 -4.84 10.78 12.43
CA ASN A 357 -5.52 11.11 13.68
C ASN A 357 -6.96 11.59 13.44
N ILE A 358 -7.72 11.73 14.51
CA ILE A 358 -9.04 12.36 14.55
C ILE A 358 -8.97 13.65 15.37
N VAL A 359 -9.55 14.72 14.85
CA VAL A 359 -9.73 15.99 15.55
C VAL A 359 -11.20 16.22 15.80
N LEU A 360 -11.55 16.47 17.04
CA LEU A 360 -12.86 16.95 17.48
C LEU A 360 -12.82 18.46 17.51
N THR A 361 -13.76 19.11 16.85
CA THR A 361 -13.78 20.59 16.74
C THR A 361 -15.08 21.16 17.26
N ASN A 362 -15.09 22.46 17.48
CA ASN A 362 -16.22 23.24 18.01
C ASN A 362 -16.65 22.81 19.41
N ILE A 363 -15.67 22.50 20.25
CA ILE A 363 -15.90 22.11 21.66
C ILE A 363 -15.94 23.37 22.49
N PRO A 364 -17.08 23.68 23.16
CA PRO A 364 -17.14 24.75 24.14
C PRO A 364 -16.15 24.51 25.30
N TYR A 365 -15.55 25.57 25.83
CA TYR A 365 -14.52 25.45 26.88
C TYR A 365 -15.01 24.68 28.10
N ASP A 366 -16.30 24.84 28.49
CA ASP A 366 -16.93 24.21 29.63
C ASP A 366 -17.26 22.71 29.41
N LYS A 367 -17.16 22.21 28.18
CA LYS A 367 -17.41 20.81 27.79
C LYS A 367 -16.13 19.98 27.67
N MET A 368 -14.96 20.60 27.75
CA MET A 368 -13.68 19.93 27.45
C MET A 368 -13.39 18.76 28.40
N PHE A 369 -13.68 18.90 29.69
CA PHE A 369 -13.46 17.81 30.66
C PHE A 369 -14.35 16.61 30.35
N TYR A 370 -15.62 16.81 29.99
CA TYR A 370 -16.50 15.75 29.55
C TYR A 370 -15.99 15.04 28.29
N VAL A 371 -15.52 15.81 27.31
CA VAL A 371 -14.92 15.26 26.08
C VAL A 371 -13.70 14.39 26.41
N TYR A 372 -12.83 14.85 27.30
CA TYR A 372 -11.68 14.09 27.79
C TYR A 372 -12.09 12.77 28.43
N GLU A 373 -13.04 12.79 29.40
CA GLU A 373 -13.51 11.58 30.06
C GLU A 373 -14.06 10.54 29.07
N LYS A 374 -14.80 10.99 28.07
CA LYS A 374 -15.27 10.11 26.98
C LYS A 374 -14.12 9.54 26.17
N ILE A 375 -13.15 10.35 25.75
CA ILE A 375 -11.98 9.89 25.01
C ILE A 375 -11.19 8.87 25.84
N LYS A 376 -10.92 9.16 27.12
CA LYS A 376 -10.21 8.27 28.06
C LYS A 376 -10.92 6.93 28.24
N SER A 377 -12.25 6.93 28.23
CA SER A 377 -13.04 5.70 28.33
C SER A 377 -12.99 4.82 27.09
N ILE A 378 -12.61 5.36 25.93
CA ILE A 378 -12.57 4.69 24.63
C ILE A 378 -11.15 4.24 24.27
N PHE A 379 -10.18 5.11 24.47
CA PHE A 379 -8.81 4.93 24.03
C PHE A 379 -7.83 4.91 25.21
N SER A 380 -6.97 3.90 25.24
CA SER A 380 -5.90 3.81 26.23
C SER A 380 -4.64 4.62 25.83
N ASP A 381 -4.44 4.89 24.54
CA ASP A 381 -3.27 5.56 23.98
C ASP A 381 -3.68 6.66 22.99
N PHE A 382 -4.06 7.83 23.52
CA PHE A 382 -4.60 8.97 22.75
C PHE A 382 -3.77 10.26 22.90
N LEU A 383 -2.81 10.28 23.85
CA LEU A 383 -2.01 11.46 24.13
C LEU A 383 -0.89 11.66 23.11
N TYR A 384 -0.34 12.87 23.08
CA TYR A 384 0.84 13.27 22.31
C TYR A 384 0.69 13.15 20.78
N PRO A 385 -0.42 13.65 20.18
CA PRO A 385 -0.49 13.80 18.72
C PRO A 385 0.65 14.73 18.25
N GLU A 386 1.03 14.62 16.99
CA GLU A 386 2.07 15.45 16.36
C GLU A 386 3.46 15.38 17.03
N THR A 387 3.75 14.32 17.81
CA THR A 387 5.06 14.09 18.46
C THR A 387 5.79 12.89 17.84
N VAL A 388 6.94 12.52 18.42
CA VAL A 388 7.72 11.34 18.03
C VAL A 388 6.96 10.01 18.22
N LEU A 389 5.96 9.99 19.12
CA LEU A 389 5.09 8.83 19.36
C LEU A 389 3.97 8.71 18.31
N ASP A 390 3.71 9.78 17.57
CA ASP A 390 2.67 9.81 16.54
C ASP A 390 3.22 9.28 15.21
N ILE A 391 3.38 7.96 15.15
CA ILE A 391 3.99 7.26 14.00
C ILE A 391 2.96 7.05 12.90
N VAL A 392 3.28 7.54 11.70
CA VAL A 392 2.49 7.30 10.49
C VAL A 392 2.88 5.96 9.85
N SER A 393 1.91 5.09 9.60
CA SER A 393 2.15 3.79 8.97
C SER A 393 1.15 3.48 7.87
N CYS A 394 1.57 2.71 6.85
CA CYS A 394 0.63 2.13 5.89
C CYS A 394 0.19 0.73 6.34
N LYS A 395 -0.93 0.23 5.80
CA LYS A 395 -1.46 -1.12 6.11
C LYS A 395 -0.50 -2.26 5.74
N ALA A 396 0.41 -2.02 4.81
CA ALA A 396 1.50 -2.94 4.46
C ALA A 396 1.07 -4.42 4.34
N ALA A 397 1.90 -5.35 4.81
CA ALA A 397 1.66 -6.79 4.69
C ALA A 397 0.48 -7.33 5.53
N THR A 398 -0.18 -6.49 6.34
CA THR A 398 -1.38 -6.92 7.08
C THR A 398 -2.54 -7.24 6.14
N THR A 399 -2.81 -6.38 5.15
CA THR A 399 -3.93 -6.54 4.21
C THR A 399 -3.57 -6.20 2.77
N CYS A 400 -2.49 -5.46 2.51
CA CYS A 400 -2.12 -5.00 1.19
C CYS A 400 -1.38 -6.09 0.40
N ASN A 401 -1.83 -6.35 -0.84
CA ASN A 401 -1.18 -7.30 -1.76
C ASN A 401 0.25 -6.89 -2.17
N LEU A 402 0.62 -5.63 -1.95
CA LEU A 402 1.92 -5.05 -2.33
C LEU A 402 2.88 -4.89 -1.16
N GLY A 403 2.37 -5.03 0.06
CA GLY A 403 3.17 -4.91 1.26
C GLY A 403 4.23 -6.02 1.34
N ILE A 404 5.49 -5.66 1.43
CA ILE A 404 6.58 -6.62 1.64
C ILE A 404 6.65 -6.96 3.12
N CYS A 405 6.86 -5.95 3.98
CA CYS A 405 6.97 -6.11 5.42
C CYS A 405 5.73 -5.58 6.15
N ASN A 406 5.54 -5.98 7.40
CA ASN A 406 4.44 -5.55 8.25
C ASN A 406 4.77 -4.25 8.99
N ALA A 407 4.48 -3.11 8.38
CA ALA A 407 4.77 -1.79 8.94
C ALA A 407 3.90 -1.44 10.16
N ILE A 408 2.67 -1.96 10.25
CA ILE A 408 1.75 -1.68 11.37
C ILE A 408 2.32 -2.22 12.69
N ASP A 409 2.67 -3.51 12.72
CA ASP A 409 3.13 -4.13 13.95
C ASP A 409 4.57 -3.69 14.29
N LEU A 410 5.41 -3.38 13.28
CA LEU A 410 6.68 -2.70 13.53
C LEU A 410 6.46 -1.35 14.24
N ALA A 411 5.53 -0.53 13.76
CA ALA A 411 5.23 0.78 14.35
C ALA A 411 4.74 0.65 15.79
N LYS A 412 3.85 -0.32 16.07
CA LYS A 412 3.38 -0.61 17.44
C LYS A 412 4.54 -0.98 18.37
N ASN A 413 5.44 -1.85 17.93
CA ASN A 413 6.63 -2.22 18.72
C ASN A 413 7.60 -1.04 18.93
N ILE A 414 7.71 -0.12 17.96
CA ILE A 414 8.48 1.12 18.15
C ILE A 414 7.80 2.01 19.20
N ILE A 415 6.48 2.19 19.15
CA ILE A 415 5.74 2.98 20.14
C ILE A 415 5.92 2.40 21.55
N GLU A 416 5.81 1.09 21.71
CA GLU A 416 6.04 0.39 22.98
C GLU A 416 7.47 0.63 23.53
N GLU A 417 8.48 0.48 22.66
CA GLU A 417 9.88 0.71 23.02
C GLU A 417 10.12 2.17 23.42
N LEU A 418 9.58 3.14 22.66
CA LEU A 418 9.71 4.57 22.97
C LEU A 418 8.97 4.94 24.25
N ASN A 419 7.75 4.46 24.48
CA ASN A 419 6.99 4.69 25.72
C ASN A 419 7.74 4.15 26.95
N SER A 420 8.53 3.08 26.80
CA SER A 420 9.32 2.53 27.90
C SER A 420 10.59 3.35 28.23
N LYS A 421 11.03 4.25 27.34
CA LYS A 421 12.32 4.97 27.43
C LYS A 421 12.19 6.48 27.52
N LEU A 422 11.08 7.05 27.05
CA LEU A 422 10.91 8.49 26.96
C LEU A 422 9.94 8.96 28.05
N ASP A 423 10.37 9.97 28.82
CA ASP A 423 9.47 10.74 29.68
C ASP A 423 8.81 11.90 28.89
N THR A 424 7.84 12.55 29.52
CA THR A 424 7.10 13.68 28.95
C THR A 424 8.02 14.80 28.48
N THR A 425 9.06 15.12 29.22
CA THR A 425 9.99 16.20 28.89
C THR A 425 10.77 15.92 27.62
N VAL A 426 11.16 14.65 27.41
CA VAL A 426 11.85 14.20 26.21
C VAL A 426 10.90 14.20 25.01
N ILE A 427 9.68 13.71 25.18
CA ILE A 427 8.66 13.71 24.13
C ILE A 427 8.40 15.14 23.63
N GLU A 428 8.31 16.13 24.54
CA GLU A 428 8.13 17.53 24.21
C GLU A 428 9.30 18.13 23.40
N LYS A 429 10.53 17.80 23.79
CA LYS A 429 11.72 18.23 23.03
C LYS A 429 11.78 17.64 21.63
N LEU A 430 11.16 16.48 21.40
CA LEU A 430 11.14 15.73 20.15
C LEU A 430 9.85 15.93 19.35
N LYS A 431 9.01 16.93 19.64
CA LYS A 431 7.75 17.20 18.95
C LYS A 431 7.88 17.39 17.42
N ASP A 432 9.04 17.86 16.96
CA ASP A 432 9.30 18.10 15.52
C ASP A 432 9.87 16.84 14.82
N VAL A 433 10.19 15.79 15.56
CA VAL A 433 10.63 14.51 15.00
C VAL A 433 9.42 13.70 14.55
N LYS A 434 9.31 13.47 13.26
CA LYS A 434 8.21 12.71 12.63
C LYS A 434 8.73 11.37 12.12
N ILE A 435 8.15 10.27 12.63
CA ILE A 435 8.49 8.90 12.18
C ILE A 435 7.43 8.41 11.22
N ASN A 436 7.87 7.96 10.01
CA ASN A 436 6.98 7.46 8.97
C ASN A 436 7.44 6.09 8.47
N ILE A 437 6.53 5.10 8.43
CA ILE A 437 6.86 3.71 8.10
C ILE A 437 6.03 3.21 6.91
N ASN A 438 6.71 2.62 5.95
CA ASN A 438 6.09 1.96 4.81
C ASN A 438 6.52 0.50 4.74
N GLY A 439 5.61 -0.41 4.41
CA GLY A 439 5.95 -1.82 4.18
C GLY A 439 6.51 -2.11 2.78
N CYS A 440 6.64 -1.11 1.91
CA CYS A 440 7.21 -1.21 0.55
C CYS A 440 7.51 0.19 0.00
N PRO A 441 8.22 0.34 -1.16
CA PRO A 441 8.62 1.64 -1.72
C PRO A 441 7.48 2.57 -2.19
N ASN A 442 6.22 2.14 -2.18
CA ASN A 442 5.09 2.91 -2.73
C ASN A 442 4.73 4.19 -1.95
N ALA A 443 5.36 4.46 -0.82
CA ALA A 443 5.22 5.67 -0.01
C ALA A 443 3.79 6.00 0.44
N CYS A 444 2.98 4.97 0.74
CA CYS A 444 1.61 5.18 1.25
C CYS A 444 1.61 5.79 2.67
N GLY A 445 2.56 5.42 3.53
CA GLY A 445 2.82 6.02 4.85
C GLY A 445 3.83 7.17 4.79
N GLN A 446 4.05 7.75 3.60
CA GLN A 446 4.77 9.02 3.41
C GLN A 446 6.23 9.03 3.91
N HIS A 447 6.97 7.91 3.82
CA HIS A 447 8.38 7.84 4.24
C HIS A 447 9.28 8.91 3.61
N PRO A 448 9.04 9.45 2.39
CA PRO A 448 9.94 10.46 1.82
C PRO A 448 9.95 11.80 2.55
N ILE A 449 9.00 12.05 3.43
CA ILE A 449 8.85 13.36 4.12
C ILE A 449 8.96 13.31 5.65
N GLY A 450 9.14 12.13 6.23
CA GLY A 450 9.37 12.02 7.68
C GLY A 450 10.80 12.38 8.06
N THR A 451 11.00 12.90 9.28
CA THR A 451 12.33 13.20 9.83
C THR A 451 13.18 11.93 9.94
N ILE A 452 12.56 10.84 10.39
CA ILE A 452 13.10 9.49 10.42
C ILE A 452 12.09 8.58 9.73
N SER A 453 12.51 7.80 8.76
CA SER A 453 11.55 7.01 7.99
C SER A 453 12.09 5.65 7.57
N PHE A 454 11.14 4.74 7.30
CA PHE A 454 11.44 3.37 6.92
C PHE A 454 10.63 2.92 5.71
N SER A 455 11.27 2.15 4.83
CA SER A 455 10.60 1.50 3.70
C SER A 455 10.98 0.02 3.66
N GLY A 456 9.98 -0.85 3.80
CA GLY A 456 10.15 -2.30 3.83
C GLY A 456 10.72 -2.85 2.52
N LEU A 457 11.66 -3.74 2.66
CA LEU A 457 12.22 -4.58 1.60
C LEU A 457 12.53 -5.96 2.18
N ALA A 458 12.95 -6.86 1.33
CA ALA A 458 13.41 -8.16 1.76
C ALA A 458 14.81 -8.42 1.24
N ARG A 459 15.59 -9.12 2.04
CA ARG A 459 16.90 -9.64 1.65
C ARG A 459 17.03 -11.11 1.98
N ARG A 460 17.89 -11.80 1.27
CA ARG A 460 18.28 -13.14 1.64
C ARG A 460 19.58 -13.11 2.42
N VAL A 461 19.55 -13.84 3.55
CA VAL A 461 20.67 -14.07 4.42
C VAL A 461 20.70 -15.57 4.71
N TYR A 462 21.83 -16.24 4.53
CA TYR A 462 21.99 -17.70 4.66
C TYR A 462 20.90 -18.48 3.89
N ASN A 463 20.66 -18.07 2.62
CA ASN A 463 19.63 -18.64 1.72
C ASN A 463 18.17 -18.54 2.18
N ARG A 464 17.86 -17.82 3.27
CA ARG A 464 16.52 -17.57 3.75
C ARG A 464 16.10 -16.12 3.56
N SER A 465 14.83 -15.89 3.32
CA SER A 465 14.27 -14.54 3.22
C SER A 465 14.15 -13.90 4.59
N VAL A 466 14.60 -12.66 4.72
CA VAL A 466 14.58 -11.87 5.96
C VAL A 466 13.91 -10.53 5.68
N PRO A 467 12.98 -10.08 6.54
CA PRO A 467 12.39 -8.75 6.42
C PRO A 467 13.41 -7.68 6.83
N PHE A 468 13.57 -6.67 5.97
CA PHE A 468 14.47 -5.54 6.17
C PHE A 468 13.72 -4.22 5.95
N TYR A 469 14.33 -3.12 6.39
CA TYR A 469 13.88 -1.77 6.07
C TYR A 469 15.05 -0.89 5.64
N LYS A 470 14.82 -0.11 4.57
CA LYS A 470 15.65 1.06 4.24
C LYS A 470 15.37 2.16 5.23
N ILE A 471 16.42 2.85 5.66
CA ILE A 471 16.38 3.96 6.60
C ILE A 471 16.54 5.25 5.83
N TYR A 472 15.67 6.21 6.10
CA TYR A 472 15.72 7.55 5.50
C TYR A 472 15.72 8.60 6.60
N LEU A 473 16.51 9.67 6.42
CA LEU A 473 16.59 10.79 7.36
C LEU A 473 16.43 12.14 6.65
N GLY A 474 15.93 13.13 7.40
CA GLY A 474 15.97 14.54 7.04
C GLY A 474 14.82 15.03 6.16
N GLY A 475 13.70 14.28 6.07
CA GLY A 475 12.50 14.80 5.44
C GLY A 475 11.89 15.94 6.23
N LYS A 476 11.41 16.97 5.52
CA LYS A 476 10.74 18.16 6.10
C LYS A 476 9.76 18.74 5.08
N ILE A 477 8.54 19.01 5.53
CA ILE A 477 7.53 19.72 4.74
C ILE A 477 7.75 21.22 4.86
N ASP A 478 7.76 21.90 3.72
CA ASP A 478 7.94 23.35 3.62
C ASP A 478 7.53 23.86 2.22
N GLY A 479 6.28 23.59 1.81
CA GLY A 479 5.78 23.97 0.48
C GLY A 479 6.71 23.54 -0.66
N GLU A 480 7.12 24.48 -1.51
CA GLU A 480 8.11 24.27 -2.57
C GLU A 480 9.53 23.96 -2.04
N ASN A 481 9.84 24.35 -0.82
CA ASN A 481 11.13 24.09 -0.16
C ASN A 481 11.15 22.76 0.60
N THR A 482 10.12 21.94 0.43
CA THR A 482 10.03 20.61 1.03
C THR A 482 11.30 19.79 0.73
N LYS A 483 11.91 19.24 1.79
CA LYS A 483 13.07 18.35 1.67
C LYS A 483 12.62 16.89 1.74
N LEU A 484 13.03 16.11 0.74
CA LEU A 484 12.83 14.67 0.77
C LEU A 484 13.90 13.99 1.63
N ALA A 485 13.50 13.02 2.43
CA ALA A 485 14.40 12.22 3.25
C ALA A 485 15.39 11.42 2.39
N GLN A 486 16.63 11.35 2.82
CA GLN A 486 17.72 10.66 2.14
C GLN A 486 17.93 9.26 2.71
N GLU A 487 18.13 8.28 1.84
CA GLU A 487 18.50 6.92 2.23
C GLU A 487 19.88 6.91 2.90
N LYS A 488 19.99 6.28 4.08
CA LYS A 488 21.22 6.19 4.88
C LYS A 488 21.73 4.77 5.05
N GLY A 489 20.91 3.78 4.78
CA GLY A 489 21.27 2.37 4.88
C GLY A 489 20.07 1.46 5.06
N ILE A 490 20.35 0.23 5.47
CA ILE A 490 19.33 -0.80 5.64
C ILE A 490 19.60 -1.58 6.94
N LEU A 491 18.53 -2.01 7.60
CA LEU A 491 18.60 -2.86 8.78
C LEU A 491 17.57 -4.01 8.71
N PRO A 492 17.84 -5.16 9.35
CA PRO A 492 16.82 -6.19 9.54
C PRO A 492 15.68 -5.63 10.41
N ALA A 493 14.45 -6.02 10.11
CA ALA A 493 13.26 -5.49 10.79
C ALA A 493 13.35 -5.64 12.32
N ARG A 494 13.85 -6.77 12.79
CA ARG A 494 13.89 -7.15 14.21
C ARG A 494 14.59 -6.15 15.13
N VAL A 495 15.61 -5.45 14.64
CA VAL A 495 16.41 -4.53 15.45
C VAL A 495 15.89 -3.09 15.45
N ILE A 496 14.95 -2.75 14.56
CA ILE A 496 14.52 -1.35 14.36
C ILE A 496 13.96 -0.69 15.63
N PRO A 497 13.15 -1.33 16.48
CA PRO A 497 12.66 -0.69 17.69
C PRO A 497 13.80 -0.20 18.59
N LYS A 498 14.81 -1.05 18.85
CA LYS A 498 15.99 -0.70 19.63
C LYS A 498 16.87 0.36 18.96
N PHE A 499 17.05 0.23 17.64
CA PHE A 499 17.79 1.21 16.84
C PHE A 499 17.14 2.60 16.94
N ILE A 500 15.81 2.71 16.81
CA ILE A 500 15.08 3.98 16.91
C ILE A 500 15.18 4.57 18.31
N SER A 501 15.01 3.76 19.33
CA SER A 501 15.14 4.20 20.73
C SER A 501 16.51 4.84 20.99
N GLU A 502 17.60 4.18 20.58
CA GLU A 502 18.95 4.71 20.72
C GLU A 502 19.15 5.98 19.87
N LEU A 503 18.67 5.99 18.61
CA LEU A 503 18.77 7.15 17.72
C LEU A 503 18.04 8.37 18.29
N VAL A 504 16.81 8.20 18.79
CA VAL A 504 15.97 9.27 19.34
C VAL A 504 16.59 9.81 20.64
N LEU A 505 17.14 8.95 21.48
CA LEU A 505 17.82 9.37 22.71
C LEU A 505 19.08 10.21 22.42
N THR A 506 19.80 9.93 21.34
CA THR A 506 20.95 10.77 20.93
C THR A 506 20.55 12.17 20.47
N LEU A 507 19.28 12.35 20.01
CA LEU A 507 18.73 13.65 19.59
C LEU A 507 18.42 14.61 20.75
N GLN A 508 18.35 14.16 21.99
CA GLN A 508 17.98 14.99 23.13
C GLN A 508 18.92 16.21 23.34
N GLY A 509 20.14 16.17 22.80
CA GLY A 509 21.11 17.25 22.91
C GLY A 509 21.11 18.26 21.77
N SER A 510 20.57 17.91 20.59
CA SER A 510 20.54 18.79 19.41
C SER A 510 19.68 18.18 18.30
N LEU A 511 18.67 18.90 17.83
CA LEU A 511 17.91 18.58 16.60
C LEU A 511 18.74 18.78 15.32
N ASN A 512 20.07 18.84 15.40
CA ASN A 512 20.92 19.02 14.24
C ASN A 512 20.97 17.74 13.40
N ILE A 513 20.29 17.75 12.27
CA ILE A 513 20.27 16.64 11.28
C ILE A 513 21.68 16.31 10.77
N GLU A 514 22.62 17.28 10.75
CA GLU A 514 24.02 17.04 10.37
C GLU A 514 24.75 16.18 11.43
N TYR A 515 24.46 16.40 12.70
CA TYR A 515 24.99 15.57 13.80
C TYR A 515 24.45 14.13 13.72
N LEU A 516 23.18 13.97 13.35
CA LEU A 516 22.60 12.65 13.08
C LEU A 516 23.30 11.92 11.94
N THR A 517 23.67 12.64 10.89
CA THR A 517 24.29 12.05 9.70
C THR A 517 25.66 11.46 10.02
N PHE A 518 26.41 12.05 10.93
CA PHE A 518 27.73 11.56 11.34
C PHE A 518 27.68 10.28 12.18
N ASN A 519 26.71 10.19 13.09
CA ASN A 519 26.60 9.05 14.02
C ASN A 519 25.78 7.87 13.44
N ILE A 520 24.98 8.11 12.39
CA ILE A 520 24.04 7.12 11.85
C ILE A 520 24.76 5.89 11.25
N GLU A 521 25.91 6.08 10.60
CA GLU A 521 26.65 4.99 9.98
C GLU A 521 27.20 4.00 11.00
N GLN A 522 27.70 4.51 12.14
CA GLN A 522 28.17 3.66 13.24
C GLN A 522 27.00 2.91 13.87
N LEU A 523 25.87 3.57 14.05
CA LEU A 523 24.67 2.96 14.61
C LEU A 523 24.09 1.89 13.68
N ILE A 524 24.03 2.16 12.36
CA ILE A 524 23.62 1.16 11.37
C ILE A 524 24.59 -0.04 11.39
N LYS A 525 25.88 0.18 11.43
CA LYS A 525 26.88 -0.89 11.51
C LYS A 525 26.68 -1.75 12.75
N LYS A 526 26.41 -1.14 13.93
CA LYS A 526 26.12 -1.83 15.19
C LYS A 526 24.94 -2.82 15.05
N TYR A 527 23.89 -2.43 14.33
CA TYR A 527 22.65 -3.18 14.21
C TYR A 527 22.53 -4.00 12.91
N SER A 528 23.53 -4.00 12.02
CA SER A 528 23.45 -4.63 10.69
C SER A 528 23.62 -6.16 10.69
N TYR A 529 24.15 -6.73 11.78
CA TYR A 529 24.38 -8.19 11.89
C TYR A 529 23.05 -8.95 11.91
N VAL A 530 22.98 -10.02 11.13
CA VAL A 530 21.86 -10.97 11.12
C VAL A 530 22.45 -12.33 11.52
N PRO A 531 22.03 -12.91 12.65
CA PRO A 531 22.43 -14.24 13.05
C PRO A 531 21.90 -15.32 12.08
N SER A 532 22.47 -16.53 12.10
CA SER A 532 21.90 -17.65 11.37
C SER A 532 20.50 -18.02 11.90
N TYR A 533 19.72 -18.76 11.13
CA TYR A 533 18.38 -19.17 11.56
C TYR A 533 18.41 -20.02 12.83
N GLU A 534 19.42 -20.82 12.98
CA GLU A 534 19.66 -21.70 14.14
C GLU A 534 20.04 -20.91 15.40
N GLU A 535 20.73 -19.77 15.24
CA GLU A 535 21.11 -18.88 16.34
C GLU A 535 19.91 -18.03 16.82
N ASP A 536 19.18 -17.40 15.90
CA ASP A 536 17.97 -16.64 16.24
C ASP A 536 16.96 -16.59 15.07
N LYS A 537 15.98 -17.49 15.11
CA LYS A 537 14.90 -17.58 14.11
C LYS A 537 14.01 -16.33 14.06
N ASN A 538 13.98 -15.48 15.10
CA ASN A 538 13.12 -14.30 15.12
C ASN A 538 13.51 -13.25 14.07
N TYR A 539 14.75 -13.24 13.58
CA TYR A 539 15.16 -12.37 12.47
C TYR A 539 14.49 -12.75 11.14
N TYR A 540 14.04 -14.00 11.03
CA TYR A 540 13.40 -14.57 9.83
C TYR A 540 11.87 -14.54 9.89
N ILE A 541 11.31 -13.94 10.92
CA ILE A 541 9.86 -13.79 11.15
C ILE A 541 9.54 -12.30 11.18
N ASP A 542 8.56 -11.87 10.38
CA ASP A 542 8.12 -10.47 10.39
C ASP A 542 7.28 -10.14 11.62
N PHE A 543 7.23 -8.88 12.03
CA PHE A 543 6.42 -8.45 13.16
C PHE A 543 4.96 -8.88 13.01
N GLY A 544 4.34 -9.31 14.12
CA GLY A 544 2.95 -9.77 14.16
C GLY A 544 2.67 -11.07 13.38
N LYS A 545 3.74 -11.82 13.00
CA LYS A 545 3.65 -13.12 12.34
C LYS A 545 4.27 -14.22 13.21
N THR A 546 3.84 -15.45 12.98
CA THR A 546 4.39 -16.65 13.62
C THR A 546 5.16 -17.54 12.64
N GLU A 547 4.93 -17.33 11.34
CA GLU A 547 5.53 -18.09 10.27
C GLU A 547 6.78 -17.40 9.72
N GLU A 548 7.69 -18.19 9.17
CA GLU A 548 8.89 -17.69 8.50
C GLU A 548 8.50 -16.74 7.36
N PHE A 549 9.23 -15.64 7.25
CA PHE A 549 8.99 -14.62 6.25
C PHE A 549 9.19 -15.17 4.83
N SER A 550 8.19 -15.02 3.99
CA SER A 550 8.18 -15.51 2.62
C SER A 550 7.43 -14.58 1.69
N PHE A 551 7.85 -14.56 0.41
CA PHE A 551 7.14 -13.88 -0.68
C PHE A 551 6.12 -14.77 -1.38
N ALA A 552 6.06 -16.05 -1.04
CA ALA A 552 5.10 -16.96 -1.66
C ALA A 552 3.68 -16.38 -1.55
N GLY A 553 2.97 -16.35 -2.66
CA GLY A 553 1.60 -15.84 -2.72
C GLY A 553 1.45 -14.31 -2.75
N LEU A 554 2.54 -13.52 -2.90
CA LEU A 554 2.39 -12.12 -3.31
C LEU A 554 1.74 -12.10 -4.70
N SER A 555 0.48 -11.69 -4.76
CA SER A 555 -0.22 -11.56 -6.03
C SER A 555 0.41 -10.45 -6.87
N GLN A 556 0.27 -10.54 -8.21
CA GLN A 556 0.57 -9.45 -9.13
C GLN A 556 -0.27 -8.23 -8.75
N GLY A 557 0.28 -7.39 -7.88
CA GLY A 557 -0.40 -6.24 -7.34
C GLY A 557 -0.51 -5.11 -8.36
N GLU A 558 -1.39 -4.18 -8.08
CA GLU A 558 -1.65 -3.00 -8.93
C GLU A 558 -0.48 -2.00 -8.98
N CYS A 559 0.63 -2.27 -8.29
CA CYS A 559 1.84 -1.43 -8.22
C CYS A 559 3.05 -2.27 -7.80
N GLY A 560 3.97 -2.60 -8.71
CA GLY A 560 5.01 -3.61 -8.52
C GLY A 560 6.40 -3.10 -8.06
N ALA A 561 6.52 -1.89 -7.53
CA ALA A 561 7.83 -1.29 -7.20
C ALA A 561 8.70 -2.19 -6.29
N GLY A 562 8.11 -2.84 -5.29
CA GLY A 562 8.87 -3.72 -4.41
C GLY A 562 9.36 -5.02 -5.07
N VAL A 563 8.64 -5.53 -6.06
CA VAL A 563 9.06 -6.70 -6.85
C VAL A 563 10.25 -6.33 -7.74
N ILE A 564 10.22 -5.13 -8.32
CA ILE A 564 11.32 -4.60 -9.13
C ILE A 564 12.59 -4.46 -8.29
N ASP A 565 12.51 -3.86 -7.09
CA ASP A 565 13.65 -3.72 -6.18
C ASP A 565 14.29 -5.08 -5.82
N MET A 566 13.47 -6.13 -5.69
CA MET A 566 13.96 -7.48 -5.41
C MET A 566 14.68 -8.10 -6.61
N ILE A 567 14.13 -7.94 -7.81
CA ILE A 567 14.76 -8.40 -9.05
C ILE A 567 16.12 -7.71 -9.23
N GLU A 568 16.14 -6.38 -9.08
CA GLU A 568 17.35 -5.58 -9.23
C GLU A 568 18.40 -5.92 -8.18
N ALA A 569 18.01 -6.21 -6.95
CA ALA A 569 18.92 -6.64 -5.88
C ALA A 569 19.58 -7.99 -6.21
N ASP A 570 18.83 -8.97 -6.70
CA ASP A 570 19.38 -10.27 -7.10
C ASP A 570 20.27 -10.14 -8.37
N LEU A 571 19.88 -9.35 -9.36
CA LEU A 571 20.70 -9.09 -10.54
C LEU A 571 22.00 -8.36 -10.18
N GLU A 572 21.97 -7.40 -9.26
CA GLU A 572 23.19 -6.72 -8.81
C GLU A 572 24.08 -7.68 -7.99
N SER A 573 23.49 -8.51 -7.14
CA SER A 573 24.23 -9.56 -6.41
C SER A 573 24.92 -10.53 -7.37
N ALA A 574 24.22 -10.98 -8.42
CA ALA A 574 24.79 -11.83 -9.46
C ALA A 574 25.97 -11.16 -10.17
N LYS A 575 25.82 -9.88 -10.52
CA LYS A 575 26.87 -9.08 -11.16
C LYS A 575 28.10 -8.92 -10.25
N GLN A 576 27.89 -8.61 -8.96
CA GLN A 576 28.98 -8.45 -8.00
C GLN A 576 29.70 -9.77 -7.78
N SER A 577 29.00 -10.89 -7.71
CA SER A 577 29.61 -12.23 -7.61
C SER A 577 30.45 -12.56 -8.85
N LEU A 578 30.01 -12.22 -10.07
CA LEU A 578 30.81 -12.40 -11.28
C LEU A 578 32.09 -11.52 -11.28
N ILE A 579 31.99 -10.25 -10.84
CA ILE A 579 33.15 -9.35 -10.71
C ILE A 579 34.15 -9.92 -9.71
N LYS A 580 33.66 -10.26 -8.51
CA LYS A 580 34.45 -10.80 -7.41
C LYS A 580 35.14 -12.12 -7.80
N SER A 581 34.43 -13.00 -8.51
CA SER A 581 35.01 -14.25 -9.05
C SER A 581 36.17 -13.96 -9.93
N LYS A 582 36.07 -12.99 -10.88
CA LYS A 582 37.12 -12.60 -11.80
C LYS A 582 38.34 -12.03 -11.08
N GLU A 583 38.13 -11.20 -10.05
CA GLU A 583 39.20 -10.63 -9.22
C GLU A 583 39.97 -11.72 -8.44
N LYS A 584 39.29 -12.82 -8.07
CA LYS A 584 39.84 -13.95 -7.33
C LYS A 584 40.25 -15.14 -8.21
N ASN A 585 40.65 -14.91 -9.42
CA ASN A 585 41.09 -15.94 -10.38
C ASN A 585 40.01 -17.03 -10.60
N LEU A 586 38.76 -16.61 -10.88
CA LEU A 586 37.59 -17.44 -11.16
C LEU A 586 37.24 -18.37 -9.99
N GLU A 587 37.03 -17.77 -8.81
CA GLU A 587 36.59 -18.54 -7.63
C GLU A 587 35.22 -19.20 -7.86
N ILE A 588 35.17 -20.53 -7.74
CA ILE A 588 33.98 -21.35 -8.13
C ILE A 588 32.75 -21.07 -7.28
N THR A 589 32.93 -20.72 -6.00
CA THR A 589 31.85 -20.36 -5.09
C THR A 589 31.16 -19.07 -5.53
N ASP A 590 31.96 -18.05 -5.91
CA ASP A 590 31.41 -16.78 -6.41
C ASP A 590 30.71 -17.00 -7.77
N ILE A 591 31.16 -17.93 -8.63
CA ILE A 591 30.50 -18.31 -9.90
C ILE A 591 29.13 -19.00 -9.60
N LYS A 592 29.12 -19.94 -8.66
CA LYS A 592 27.90 -20.63 -8.24
C LYS A 592 26.87 -19.63 -7.71
N ASP A 593 27.29 -18.73 -6.83
CA ASP A 593 26.42 -17.69 -6.26
C ASP A 593 25.83 -16.81 -7.37
N ALA A 594 26.62 -16.42 -8.36
CA ALA A 594 26.13 -15.64 -9.50
C ALA A 594 25.08 -16.39 -10.32
N LEU A 595 25.26 -17.71 -10.53
CA LEU A 595 24.28 -18.55 -11.23
C LEU A 595 22.95 -18.60 -10.48
N ILE A 596 23.00 -18.83 -9.16
CA ILE A 596 21.82 -18.92 -8.28
C ILE A 596 21.09 -17.57 -8.20
N TYR A 597 21.81 -16.45 -7.99
CA TYR A 597 21.17 -15.12 -7.96
C TYR A 597 20.51 -14.79 -9.30
N SER A 598 21.15 -15.14 -10.42
CA SER A 598 20.56 -14.95 -11.75
C SER A 598 19.27 -15.74 -11.92
N ALA A 599 19.28 -17.03 -11.60
CA ALA A 599 18.09 -17.89 -11.72
C ALA A 599 16.94 -17.42 -10.81
N ARG A 600 17.26 -16.93 -9.62
CA ARG A 600 16.29 -16.50 -8.62
C ARG A 600 15.61 -15.18 -8.96
N ALA A 601 16.32 -14.26 -9.59
CA ALA A 601 15.89 -12.87 -9.78
C ALA A 601 14.46 -12.74 -10.32
N LEU A 602 14.04 -13.59 -11.24
CA LEU A 602 12.72 -13.51 -11.87
C LEU A 602 11.65 -14.41 -11.24
N LEU A 603 12.01 -15.32 -10.34
CA LEU A 603 11.08 -16.27 -9.73
C LEU A 603 10.00 -15.58 -8.88
N VAL A 604 10.35 -14.47 -8.25
CA VAL A 604 9.40 -13.65 -7.47
C VAL A 604 8.20 -13.19 -8.30
N VAL A 605 8.41 -12.91 -9.59
CA VAL A 605 7.32 -12.51 -10.51
C VAL A 605 6.32 -13.64 -10.75
N LYS A 606 6.78 -14.88 -10.63
CA LYS A 606 5.94 -16.08 -10.75
C LYS A 606 5.37 -16.55 -9.40
N GLY A 607 5.55 -15.76 -8.32
CA GLY A 607 5.08 -16.09 -6.98
C GLY A 607 5.85 -17.24 -6.32
N VAL A 608 7.07 -17.52 -6.80
CA VAL A 608 7.95 -18.59 -6.29
C VAL A 608 9.01 -18.00 -5.36
N ASP A 609 9.09 -18.49 -4.14
CA ASP A 609 10.11 -18.15 -3.14
C ASP A 609 10.89 -19.41 -2.75
N PRO A 610 11.94 -19.78 -3.53
CA PRO A 610 12.67 -21.04 -3.31
C PRO A 610 13.44 -21.00 -1.99
N LYS A 611 13.47 -22.12 -1.27
CA LYS A 611 14.13 -22.30 0.03
C LYS A 611 15.54 -22.91 -0.08
N SER A 612 15.86 -23.49 -1.25
CA SER A 612 17.18 -24.07 -1.53
C SER A 612 17.70 -23.66 -2.90
N GLU A 613 19.00 -23.96 -3.15
CA GLU A 613 19.62 -23.72 -4.45
C GLU A 613 18.99 -24.60 -5.54
N GLU A 614 18.70 -25.85 -5.22
CA GLU A 614 18.03 -26.81 -6.10
C GLU A 614 16.61 -26.31 -6.48
N GLU A 615 15.82 -25.89 -5.50
CA GLU A 615 14.50 -25.31 -5.77
C GLU A 615 14.58 -24.07 -6.68
N THR A 616 15.66 -23.28 -6.54
CA THR A 616 15.89 -22.13 -7.40
C THR A 616 16.12 -22.54 -8.85
N ILE A 617 17.02 -23.51 -9.08
CA ILE A 617 17.34 -24.02 -10.42
C ILE A 617 16.12 -24.66 -11.06
N PHE A 618 15.43 -25.58 -10.36
CA PHE A 618 14.24 -26.25 -10.88
C PHE A 618 13.09 -25.26 -11.11
N GLY A 619 12.89 -24.29 -10.21
CA GLY A 619 11.87 -23.26 -10.35
C GLY A 619 12.10 -22.40 -11.60
N PHE A 620 13.37 -22.03 -11.91
CA PHE A 620 13.67 -21.27 -13.12
C PHE A 620 13.44 -22.12 -14.38
N ILE A 621 13.86 -23.36 -14.38
CA ILE A 621 13.62 -24.29 -15.51
C ILE A 621 12.13 -24.42 -15.79
N ASP A 622 11.32 -24.67 -14.76
CA ASP A 622 9.86 -24.84 -14.89
C ASP A 622 9.17 -23.56 -15.39
N LYS A 623 9.49 -22.41 -14.80
CA LYS A 623 8.75 -21.18 -15.05
C LYS A 623 9.25 -20.36 -16.24
N PHE A 624 10.51 -20.55 -16.70
CA PHE A 624 11.09 -19.73 -17.76
C PHE A 624 11.63 -20.53 -18.95
N ILE A 625 12.29 -21.68 -18.71
CA ILE A 625 12.82 -22.48 -19.82
C ILE A 625 11.72 -23.32 -20.47
N ASN A 626 10.98 -24.11 -19.67
CA ASN A 626 9.93 -24.99 -20.18
C ASN A 626 8.73 -24.21 -20.76
N THR A 627 8.58 -22.95 -20.39
CA THR A 627 7.54 -22.06 -20.93
C THR A 627 7.95 -21.33 -22.22
N GLY A 628 9.19 -21.49 -22.67
CA GLY A 628 9.73 -20.84 -23.87
C GLY A 628 10.01 -19.34 -23.69
N ILE A 629 10.11 -18.84 -22.46
CA ILE A 629 10.49 -17.46 -22.17
C ILE A 629 12.01 -17.29 -22.27
N CYS A 630 12.77 -18.22 -21.67
CA CYS A 630 14.24 -18.27 -21.72
C CYS A 630 14.72 -19.03 -22.96
N ASN A 631 15.93 -18.68 -23.44
CA ASN A 631 16.56 -19.35 -24.56
C ASN A 631 16.77 -20.86 -24.25
N PRO A 632 16.37 -21.78 -25.16
CA PRO A 632 16.56 -23.24 -25.01
C PRO A 632 18.01 -23.69 -24.82
N GLU A 633 19.01 -22.89 -25.19
CA GLU A 633 20.42 -23.21 -24.95
C GLU A 633 20.73 -23.47 -23.46
N PHE A 634 19.89 -22.94 -22.54
CA PHE A 634 20.02 -23.12 -21.11
C PHE A 634 19.23 -24.33 -20.55
N LYS A 635 18.74 -25.25 -21.40
CA LYS A 635 18.05 -26.48 -20.98
C LYS A 635 18.85 -27.35 -20.02
N ASN A 636 20.18 -27.30 -20.12
CA ASN A 636 21.13 -28.02 -19.27
C ASN A 636 21.51 -27.29 -17.97
N LEU A 637 20.75 -26.24 -17.57
CA LEU A 637 21.04 -25.43 -16.39
C LEU A 637 21.28 -26.26 -15.12
N ASN A 638 20.45 -27.30 -14.89
CA ASN A 638 20.61 -28.18 -13.73
C ASN A 638 21.90 -29.02 -13.82
N GLU A 639 22.25 -29.54 -14.98
CA GLU A 639 23.47 -30.29 -15.20
C GLU A 639 24.71 -29.42 -14.93
N ILE A 640 24.73 -28.20 -15.43
CA ILE A 640 25.82 -27.25 -15.20
C ILE A 640 25.92 -26.89 -13.70
N TYR A 641 24.81 -26.63 -13.04
CA TYR A 641 24.77 -26.41 -11.58
C TYR A 641 25.41 -27.60 -10.83
N GLN A 642 24.99 -28.83 -11.12
CA GLN A 642 25.53 -30.02 -10.48
C GLN A 642 27.03 -30.21 -10.78
N ASN A 643 27.48 -29.90 -12.00
CA ASN A 643 28.90 -29.97 -12.36
C ASN A 643 29.72 -28.89 -11.62
N ILE A 644 29.18 -27.70 -11.37
CA ILE A 644 29.81 -26.66 -10.55
C ILE A 644 29.94 -27.16 -9.10
N VAL A 645 28.85 -27.66 -8.50
CA VAL A 645 28.84 -28.14 -7.10
C VAL A 645 29.79 -29.32 -6.89
N SER A 646 29.89 -30.20 -7.87
CA SER A 646 30.77 -31.40 -7.81
C SER A 646 32.19 -31.21 -8.36
N ASN A 647 32.54 -29.97 -8.72
CA ASN A 647 33.84 -29.60 -9.35
C ASN A 647 34.19 -30.44 -10.61
N LYS A 648 33.18 -30.78 -11.42
CA LYS A 648 33.33 -31.56 -12.66
C LYS A 648 33.40 -30.68 -13.92
N ILE A 649 33.42 -29.38 -13.79
CA ILE A 649 33.55 -28.40 -14.88
C ILE A 649 34.75 -27.49 -14.60
N THR A 650 35.43 -27.00 -15.66
CA THR A 650 36.48 -26.02 -15.44
C THR A 650 35.94 -24.67 -15.01
N LYS A 651 36.73 -23.90 -14.29
CA LYS A 651 36.34 -22.57 -13.80
C LYS A 651 35.98 -21.62 -14.94
N GLU A 652 36.71 -21.69 -16.04
CA GLU A 652 36.48 -20.89 -17.23
C GLU A 652 35.16 -21.22 -17.90
N GLN A 653 34.87 -22.51 -18.07
CA GLN A 653 33.59 -22.97 -18.64
C GLN A 653 32.40 -22.59 -17.75
N ALA A 654 32.54 -22.77 -16.44
CA ALA A 654 31.49 -22.40 -15.46
C ALA A 654 31.23 -20.88 -15.48
N TYR A 655 32.32 -20.06 -15.54
CA TYR A 655 32.23 -18.61 -15.60
C TYR A 655 31.54 -18.14 -16.89
N GLU A 656 31.99 -18.67 -18.05
CA GLU A 656 31.43 -18.28 -19.36
C GLU A 656 29.94 -18.62 -19.46
N TYR A 657 29.56 -19.81 -19.02
CA TYR A 657 28.15 -20.21 -18.99
C TYR A 657 27.32 -19.30 -18.06
N THR A 658 27.79 -19.06 -16.83
CA THR A 658 27.10 -18.21 -15.86
C THR A 658 26.97 -16.77 -16.34
N GLN A 659 27.99 -16.24 -16.98
CA GLN A 659 27.94 -14.91 -17.57
C GLN A 659 26.91 -14.81 -18.70
N LYS A 660 26.85 -15.78 -19.61
CA LYS A 660 25.83 -15.85 -20.68
C LYS A 660 24.43 -15.97 -20.08
N PHE A 661 24.26 -16.82 -19.07
CA PHE A 661 22.98 -17.00 -18.37
C PHE A 661 22.52 -15.71 -17.67
N TYR A 662 23.42 -15.01 -16.97
CA TYR A 662 23.12 -13.70 -16.37
C TYR A 662 22.64 -12.69 -17.42
N GLN A 663 23.28 -12.62 -18.58
CA GLN A 663 22.87 -11.70 -19.67
C GLN A 663 21.49 -12.08 -20.23
N GLU A 664 21.20 -13.36 -20.38
CA GLU A 664 19.87 -13.81 -20.81
C GLU A 664 18.80 -13.46 -19.80
N VAL A 665 19.04 -13.67 -18.50
CA VAL A 665 18.09 -13.28 -17.43
C VAL A 665 17.86 -11.77 -17.43
N LYS A 666 18.91 -10.97 -17.60
CA LYS A 666 18.82 -9.51 -17.72
C LYS A 666 18.01 -9.10 -18.95
N LYS A 667 18.16 -9.81 -20.07
CA LYS A 667 17.36 -9.59 -21.28
C LYS A 667 15.91 -9.95 -21.06
N ILE A 668 15.59 -11.06 -20.40
CA ILE A 668 14.22 -11.43 -20.03
C ILE A 668 13.60 -10.34 -19.15
N TYR A 669 14.35 -9.84 -18.15
CA TYR A 669 13.90 -8.73 -17.30
C TYR A 669 13.58 -7.46 -18.12
N SER A 670 14.42 -7.08 -19.07
CA SER A 670 14.21 -5.90 -19.91
C SER A 670 12.98 -6.02 -20.85
N LEU A 671 12.55 -7.23 -21.16
CA LEU A 671 11.37 -7.53 -22.00
C LEU A 671 10.08 -7.74 -21.19
N MET A 672 10.17 -7.70 -19.87
CA MET A 672 9.02 -7.79 -19.00
C MET A 672 8.12 -6.56 -19.14
N ASP A 673 6.82 -6.78 -19.35
CA ASP A 673 5.87 -5.67 -19.44
C ASP A 673 5.57 -5.04 -18.06
N SER A 674 4.89 -3.91 -18.05
CA SER A 674 4.50 -3.19 -16.84
C SER A 674 3.51 -3.95 -15.94
N ASN A 675 2.96 -5.08 -16.39
CA ASN A 675 2.10 -6.00 -15.64
C ASN A 675 2.85 -7.25 -15.19
N PHE A 676 4.19 -7.28 -15.32
CA PHE A 676 5.06 -8.43 -15.01
C PHE A 676 4.82 -9.66 -15.88
N ASN A 677 4.30 -9.49 -17.08
CA ASN A 677 4.16 -10.58 -18.03
C ASN A 677 5.40 -10.69 -18.90
N PHE A 678 5.67 -11.92 -19.35
CA PHE A 678 6.74 -12.25 -20.25
C PHE A 678 6.17 -12.84 -21.56
N VAL A 679 6.76 -12.48 -22.67
CA VAL A 679 6.42 -13.09 -23.97
C VAL A 679 7.23 -14.37 -24.13
N ALA A 680 6.56 -15.48 -24.46
CA ALA A 680 7.24 -16.73 -24.81
C ALA A 680 7.89 -16.57 -26.19
N ARG A 681 9.21 -16.43 -26.22
CA ARG A 681 10.00 -16.14 -27.43
C ARG A 681 10.33 -17.39 -28.26
N PHE A 682 10.26 -18.56 -27.63
CA PHE A 682 10.77 -19.83 -28.19
C PHE A 682 9.71 -20.95 -28.20
N LYS A 683 8.42 -20.62 -28.30
CA LYS A 683 7.32 -21.59 -28.26
C LYS A 683 7.37 -22.60 -29.42
N GLU A 684 7.87 -22.22 -30.58
CA GLU A 684 7.89 -23.08 -31.79
C GLU A 684 8.99 -24.15 -31.74
N ILE A 685 10.08 -23.93 -31.02
CA ILE A 685 11.21 -24.87 -30.94
C ILE A 685 10.91 -26.05 -29.99
N ILE A 686 10.03 -25.84 -29.01
CA ILE A 686 9.63 -26.88 -28.03
C ILE A 686 8.58 -27.82 -28.63
N SER A 687 7.81 -27.37 -29.64
CA SER A 687 6.72 -28.16 -30.23
C SER A 687 7.18 -29.19 -31.28
N THR A 688 8.42 -29.15 -31.76
CA THR A 688 8.92 -30.00 -32.84
C THR A 688 9.70 -31.24 -32.38
N GLU A 689 10.23 -31.27 -31.15
CA GLU A 689 10.98 -32.43 -30.65
C GLU A 689 10.15 -33.40 -29.79
N ASP A 690 8.97 -33.02 -29.27
CA ASP A 690 8.18 -33.79 -28.31
C ASP A 690 6.90 -34.45 -28.90
N LYS A 691 6.85 -34.68 -30.22
CA LYS A 691 5.77 -35.47 -30.84
C LYS A 691 6.02 -36.98 -30.84
N ARG A 692 6.91 -37.48 -30.00
CA ARG A 692 7.08 -38.91 -29.76
C ARG A 692 6.60 -39.25 -28.35
N GLN A 693 5.36 -39.81 -28.27
CA GLN A 693 4.81 -40.58 -27.15
C GLN A 693 4.90 -39.99 -25.73
N LYS A 694 3.96 -39.09 -25.38
CA LYS A 694 3.58 -38.93 -23.98
C LYS A 694 2.67 -40.09 -23.59
N HIS A 695 3.22 -41.11 -22.91
CA HIS A 695 2.41 -41.92 -22.05
C HIS A 695 1.84 -41.05 -20.92
N PRO A 696 0.54 -41.10 -20.60
CA PRO A 696 -0.03 -40.36 -19.50
C PRO A 696 0.72 -40.68 -18.22
N LYS A 697 1.14 -39.66 -17.48
CA LYS A 697 1.85 -39.88 -16.20
C LYS A 697 0.86 -40.45 -15.20
N THR A 698 1.16 -41.60 -14.63
CA THR A 698 0.36 -42.21 -13.56
C THR A 698 0.96 -41.83 -12.22
N LEU A 699 0.21 -41.12 -11.36
CA LEU A 699 0.57 -40.79 -9.97
C LEU A 699 -0.26 -41.64 -9.04
N THR A 700 0.36 -42.23 -8.00
CA THR A 700 -0.33 -43.09 -7.01
C THR A 700 -0.59 -42.29 -5.72
N TYR A 701 -1.82 -42.42 -5.17
CA TYR A 701 -2.25 -41.77 -3.96
C TYR A 701 -3.03 -42.67 -3.04
N ASP A 702 -2.45 -42.99 -1.87
CA ASP A 702 -3.06 -43.90 -0.88
C ASP A 702 -3.96 -43.10 0.08
N LEU A 703 -5.26 -43.37 0.06
CA LEU A 703 -6.27 -42.77 0.92
C LEU A 703 -7.01 -43.78 1.81
N ARG A 704 -6.44 -44.95 2.00
CA ARG A 704 -7.00 -45.94 2.92
C ARG A 704 -6.98 -45.39 4.35
N GLY A 705 -8.03 -45.65 5.12
CA GLY A 705 -8.26 -45.06 6.43
C GLY A 705 -8.75 -43.61 6.43
N THR A 706 -8.98 -43.02 5.25
CA THR A 706 -9.52 -41.64 5.15
C THR A 706 -11.05 -41.68 4.98
N PRO A 707 -11.85 -41.10 5.90
CA PRO A 707 -13.30 -41.15 5.84
C PRO A 707 -13.87 -40.31 4.70
N CYS A 708 -15.06 -40.69 4.20
CA CYS A 708 -15.86 -39.87 3.31
C CYS A 708 -16.50 -38.68 4.11
N PRO A 709 -16.52 -37.42 3.61
CA PRO A 709 -16.16 -36.97 2.25
C PRO A 709 -14.69 -36.49 2.09
N ILE A 710 -13.83 -36.63 3.10
CA ILE A 710 -12.46 -36.08 3.08
C ILE A 710 -11.61 -36.71 1.96
N ASN A 711 -11.75 -38.02 1.70
CA ASN A 711 -11.07 -38.72 0.60
C ASN A 711 -11.42 -38.12 -0.76
N TYR A 712 -12.69 -37.79 -1.04
CA TYR A 712 -13.12 -37.13 -2.28
C TYR A 712 -12.46 -35.73 -2.44
N VAL A 713 -12.45 -34.91 -1.39
CA VAL A 713 -11.81 -33.57 -1.41
C VAL A 713 -10.30 -33.69 -1.71
N LYS A 714 -9.62 -34.63 -1.07
CA LYS A 714 -8.20 -34.88 -1.28
C LYS A 714 -7.88 -35.33 -2.71
N ILE A 715 -8.73 -36.19 -3.30
CA ILE A 715 -8.57 -36.61 -4.69
C ILE A 715 -8.77 -35.42 -5.64
N LYS A 716 -9.77 -34.59 -5.41
CA LYS A 716 -10.04 -33.42 -6.23
C LYS A 716 -8.85 -32.45 -6.24
N LEU A 717 -8.32 -32.12 -5.08
CA LEU A 717 -7.12 -31.28 -4.97
C LEU A 717 -5.92 -31.92 -5.67
N LYS A 718 -5.76 -33.26 -5.57
CA LYS A 718 -4.64 -33.95 -6.20
C LYS A 718 -4.79 -34.04 -7.72
N LEU A 719 -6.01 -34.12 -8.23
CA LEU A 719 -6.28 -34.04 -9.67
C LEU A 719 -5.97 -32.64 -10.23
N GLU A 720 -6.19 -31.57 -9.47
CA GLU A 720 -5.85 -30.20 -9.88
C GLU A 720 -4.34 -29.97 -10.08
N GLU A 721 -3.50 -30.80 -9.44
CA GLU A 721 -2.04 -30.78 -9.62
C GLU A 721 -1.54 -31.51 -10.88
N LEU A 722 -2.36 -32.34 -11.52
CA LEU A 722 -2.03 -33.11 -12.73
C LEU A 722 -2.36 -32.33 -14.01
N ASN A 723 -1.82 -32.74 -15.14
CA ASN A 723 -2.24 -32.19 -16.44
C ASN A 723 -3.49 -32.93 -16.97
N ILE A 724 -4.25 -32.26 -17.84
CA ILE A 724 -5.37 -32.90 -18.54
C ILE A 724 -4.82 -34.08 -19.36
N GLY A 725 -5.39 -35.26 -19.14
CA GLY A 725 -4.95 -36.52 -19.73
C GLY A 725 -4.10 -37.41 -18.82
N ASP A 726 -3.51 -36.88 -17.74
CA ASP A 726 -2.80 -37.67 -16.73
C ASP A 726 -3.74 -38.56 -15.91
N VAL A 727 -3.20 -39.62 -15.29
CA VAL A 727 -3.96 -40.58 -14.53
C VAL A 727 -3.56 -40.56 -13.07
N LEU A 728 -4.53 -40.48 -12.17
CA LEU A 728 -4.35 -40.67 -10.73
C LEU A 728 -4.82 -42.05 -10.31
N GLU A 729 -3.91 -42.81 -9.78
CA GLU A 729 -4.20 -44.12 -9.16
C GLU A 729 -4.46 -43.90 -7.66
N VAL A 730 -5.67 -44.22 -7.19
CA VAL A 730 -6.07 -44.00 -5.79
C VAL A 730 -6.45 -45.31 -5.12
N TYR A 731 -6.00 -45.49 -3.89
CA TYR A 731 -6.43 -46.59 -3.04
C TYR A 731 -7.49 -46.14 -2.05
N LEU A 732 -8.67 -46.81 -2.08
CA LEU A 732 -9.83 -46.53 -1.24
C LEU A 732 -10.26 -47.76 -0.47
N ASP A 733 -10.77 -47.56 0.75
CA ASP A 733 -11.39 -48.60 1.53
C ASP A 733 -12.71 -49.09 0.92
N ASP A 734 -13.09 -50.31 1.24
CA ASP A 734 -14.44 -50.80 0.96
C ASP A 734 -15.51 -50.04 1.76
N GLY A 735 -16.73 -50.05 1.28
CA GLY A 735 -17.86 -49.36 1.91
C GLY A 735 -18.25 -48.05 1.25
N GLU A 736 -18.42 -46.97 2.03
CA GLU A 736 -18.82 -45.64 1.52
C GLU A 736 -17.81 -45.00 0.55
N PRO A 737 -16.48 -45.10 0.79
CA PRO A 737 -15.51 -44.47 -0.10
C PRO A 737 -15.62 -44.95 -1.54
N ILE A 738 -15.62 -46.23 -1.79
CA ILE A 738 -15.69 -46.78 -3.16
C ILE A 738 -17.06 -46.59 -3.81
N LYS A 739 -18.15 -46.51 -3.03
CA LYS A 739 -19.49 -46.30 -3.55
C LYS A 739 -19.74 -44.84 -3.99
N ASN A 740 -19.18 -43.88 -3.25
CA ASN A 740 -19.50 -42.46 -3.42
C ASN A 740 -18.45 -41.69 -4.24
N VAL A 741 -17.16 -41.94 -4.01
CA VAL A 741 -16.08 -41.16 -4.63
C VAL A 741 -16.07 -41.26 -6.17
N PRO A 742 -16.14 -42.43 -6.80
CA PRO A 742 -16.14 -42.50 -8.26
C PRO A 742 -17.35 -41.78 -8.88
N LYS A 743 -18.53 -41.89 -8.27
CA LYS A 743 -19.74 -41.20 -8.74
C LYS A 743 -19.61 -39.67 -8.69
N SER A 744 -19.04 -39.17 -7.58
CA SER A 744 -18.83 -37.72 -7.41
C SER A 744 -17.80 -37.19 -8.41
N LEU A 745 -16.72 -37.92 -8.69
CA LEU A 745 -15.70 -37.54 -9.65
C LEU A 745 -16.22 -37.56 -11.10
N ILE A 746 -17.09 -38.52 -11.46
CA ILE A 746 -17.77 -38.54 -12.77
C ILE A 746 -18.68 -37.30 -12.91
N ASN A 747 -19.42 -36.92 -11.87
CA ASN A 747 -20.26 -35.73 -11.87
C ASN A 747 -19.42 -34.43 -11.98
N ASP A 748 -18.17 -34.43 -11.48
CA ASP A 748 -17.21 -33.32 -11.67
C ASP A 748 -16.52 -33.35 -13.04
N GLY A 749 -16.93 -34.23 -13.96
CA GLY A 749 -16.40 -34.31 -15.34
C GLY A 749 -15.10 -35.10 -15.48
N GLN A 750 -14.67 -35.84 -14.46
CA GLN A 750 -13.47 -36.71 -14.54
C GLN A 750 -13.83 -38.08 -15.13
N GLU A 751 -12.84 -38.76 -15.72
CA GLU A 751 -13.02 -40.11 -16.32
C GLU A 751 -12.46 -41.18 -15.38
N ILE A 752 -13.30 -42.14 -14.96
CA ILE A 752 -12.88 -43.34 -14.24
C ILE A 752 -12.49 -44.39 -15.25
N LEU A 753 -11.21 -44.71 -15.36
CA LEU A 753 -10.66 -45.69 -16.29
C LEU A 753 -10.84 -47.12 -15.82
N LYS A 754 -10.64 -47.38 -14.53
CA LYS A 754 -10.73 -48.75 -13.97
C LYS A 754 -11.00 -48.65 -12.45
N ILE A 755 -11.80 -49.60 -11.94
CA ILE A 755 -11.96 -49.88 -10.53
C ILE A 755 -11.62 -51.39 -10.37
N GLU A 756 -10.69 -51.70 -9.48
CA GLU A 756 -10.19 -53.05 -9.24
C GLU A 756 -10.15 -53.31 -7.73
N GLN A 757 -10.74 -54.44 -7.33
CA GLN A 757 -10.65 -54.85 -5.92
C GLN A 757 -9.31 -55.55 -5.67
N VAL A 758 -8.58 -55.10 -4.64
CA VAL A 758 -7.28 -55.63 -4.25
C VAL A 758 -7.37 -56.05 -2.78
N LYS A 759 -7.61 -57.35 -2.52
CA LYS A 759 -7.84 -57.91 -1.16
C LYS A 759 -9.01 -57.17 -0.46
N ASN A 760 -8.70 -56.33 0.52
CA ASN A 760 -9.66 -55.59 1.36
C ASN A 760 -9.78 -54.09 1.05
N PHE A 761 -9.30 -53.65 -0.12
CA PHE A 761 -9.41 -52.27 -0.59
C PHE A 761 -9.61 -52.23 -2.11
N PHE A 762 -9.87 -51.04 -2.63
CA PHE A 762 -10.09 -50.80 -4.07
C PHE A 762 -9.01 -49.87 -4.64
N LYS A 763 -8.52 -50.20 -5.82
CA LYS A 763 -7.67 -49.39 -6.67
C LYS A 763 -8.54 -48.74 -7.74
N VAL A 764 -8.53 -47.41 -7.81
CA VAL A 764 -9.31 -46.60 -8.77
C VAL A 764 -8.34 -45.83 -9.65
N LEU A 765 -8.43 -45.99 -10.95
CA LEU A 765 -7.68 -45.21 -11.93
C LEU A 765 -8.59 -44.07 -12.47
N ILE A 766 -8.19 -42.83 -12.23
CA ILE A 766 -8.93 -41.61 -12.54
C ILE A 766 -8.13 -40.79 -13.54
N LYS A 767 -8.67 -40.55 -14.73
CA LYS A 767 -8.04 -39.68 -15.71
C LYS A 767 -8.58 -38.27 -15.58
N ARG A 768 -7.69 -37.29 -15.46
CA ARG A 768 -8.07 -35.86 -15.45
C ARG A 768 -8.58 -35.43 -16.80
N LYS A 769 -9.82 -34.92 -16.87
CA LYS A 769 -10.49 -34.41 -18.10
C LYS A 769 -10.72 -32.89 -18.05
N VAL A 770 -10.92 -32.30 -16.87
CA VAL A 770 -11.22 -30.87 -16.66
C VAL A 770 -10.34 -30.27 -15.58
#